data_f166adb6cffe2c84ff4f57afd7023116
#
_entry.id   f166adb6cffe2c84ff4f57afd7023116
#
_cell.length_a   1.000
_cell.length_b   1.000
_cell.length_c   1.000
_cell.angle_alpha   90.00
_cell.angle_beta   90.00
_cell.angle_gamma   90.00
#
_symmetry.space_group_name_H-M   'P 1'
#
loop_
_entity.id
_entity.type
_entity.pdbx_description
1 polymer ?
#
loop_
_entity_poly.entity_id
_entity_poly.type
_entity_poly.pdbx_seq_one_letter_code
_entity_poly.pdbx_strand_id
1 'polypeptide(L)'
;MKKLTKLFSLLTVLLTMFGPLGNLRHLVHANDAHQTKVVVHKILMNKEEFTAFNHEAKKDQYNGTQIAQITDFFGQSAQEIEGVNFKVWKKVEARQEGSKTGADLGITGEGQDEHYVLDTTNNGTNGVNTRADNAGAEFTLPNGTYIFVEDKVASPYYNKTGDSAGKELTEAKAVPFRLVLPVTRPEGTGYFDVTNPLHVYPKNTEDKPVVTKKFSDDTLGPKNVAIGEVINYKVTTEIPKGASYKTLLWEDTMVAGLDFVVNSIAITSTAGTLTKETHFEIEQDKRGFVLKAKSAGLEAIEAAAKNQSITITITYDGVLNDSAMVDTQIPNEVKFHYGNRPRTFTNEKPKPVTPQEEGGKFKVKVNKRWGDSSNNKEAIFDIYEKETGVKVGEIRVSPGTTEGELSQGIRQGIEYIAVERPVAGYIPSYEATGGTATVTNNPSDNPPPLTPDKPKVITHGKRFIKTDNKETLEGSEKLLGAEFVVMNDQNQYLALKTSDTKDQEVQRYNQAEQDYLTAVKANNGAEEKKALRDAAYEALNMQWQWVSEEGQAFKFISSTEGKFEVKGLKEGTYYLKETKAPEGYALPSEKIPFQVGPNSWGSGEEVNTTNFQQVKNKKITIPQTGGIGTLVFTVVGLSVMAFAYIAMKKRQAEDA
;
A
#
# COMPACT_ATOMS: atom_id res chain seq x y z
N MET A 1 2.28 10.60 -38.13
CA MET A 1 3.10 9.95 -39.18
C MET A 1 4.63 10.08 -38.97
N LYS A 2 5.20 11.20 -38.53
CA LYS A 2 6.65 11.35 -38.36
C LYS A 2 7.27 10.61 -37.14
N LYS A 3 6.46 10.17 -36.17
CA LYS A 3 6.96 9.38 -34.99
C LYS A 3 6.93 7.88 -35.23
N LEU A 4 6.06 7.38 -36.08
CA LEU A 4 6.04 5.96 -36.48
C LEU A 4 7.26 5.59 -37.38
N THR A 5 7.69 6.53 -38.24
CA THR A 5 8.84 6.30 -39.13
C THR A 5 10.16 6.17 -38.38
N LYS A 6 10.29 6.79 -37.17
CA LYS A 6 11.49 6.63 -36.33
C LYS A 6 11.53 5.28 -35.60
N LEU A 7 10.37 4.71 -35.26
CA LEU A 7 10.32 3.37 -34.64
C LEU A 7 10.63 2.27 -35.66
N PHE A 8 10.18 2.44 -36.91
CA PHE A 8 10.50 1.49 -37.99
C PHE A 8 11.97 1.56 -38.43
N SER A 9 12.62 2.73 -38.34
CA SER A 9 14.04 2.85 -38.68
C SER A 9 14.95 2.20 -37.60
N LEU A 10 14.49 2.10 -36.35
CA LEU A 10 15.25 1.42 -35.28
C LEU A 10 15.26 -0.11 -35.46
N LEU A 11 14.19 -0.67 -36.05
CA LEU A 11 14.09 -2.11 -36.35
C LEU A 11 14.99 -2.53 -37.53
N THR A 12 15.22 -1.61 -38.47
CA THR A 12 16.04 -1.87 -39.67
C THR A 12 17.54 -1.80 -39.37
N VAL A 13 17.95 -1.06 -38.33
CA VAL A 13 19.36 -0.86 -37.94
C VAL A 13 19.98 -2.09 -37.27
N LEU A 14 19.19 -3.04 -36.75
CA LEU A 14 19.70 -4.30 -36.25
C LEU A 14 20.30 -5.20 -37.41
N LEU A 15 19.85 -4.99 -38.63
CA LEU A 15 20.35 -5.67 -39.83
C LEU A 15 21.60 -5.01 -40.39
N THR A 16 21.90 -3.74 -40.08
CA THR A 16 22.98 -2.96 -40.68
C THR A 16 24.32 -3.05 -39.92
N MET A 17 24.42 -3.83 -38.85
CA MET A 17 25.74 -4.13 -38.27
C MET A 17 26.69 -4.87 -39.25
N PHE A 18 26.12 -5.37 -40.36
CA PHE A 18 26.87 -5.97 -41.46
C PHE A 18 26.90 -5.12 -42.74
N GLY A 19 26.39 -3.87 -42.70
CA GLY A 19 26.24 -3.00 -43.86
C GLY A 19 27.51 -2.62 -44.60
N PRO A 20 28.69 -2.44 -43.97
CA PRO A 20 29.94 -2.22 -44.69
C PRO A 20 30.54 -3.46 -45.34
N LEU A 21 30.17 -4.68 -44.88
CA LEU A 21 30.68 -5.92 -45.40
C LEU A 21 29.99 -6.40 -46.70
N GLY A 22 28.82 -5.84 -47.00
CA GLY A 22 28.05 -6.21 -48.21
C GLY A 22 28.63 -5.75 -49.56
N ASN A 23 29.60 -4.83 -49.57
CA ASN A 23 30.17 -4.26 -50.79
C ASN A 23 31.51 -4.86 -51.21
N LEU A 24 32.05 -5.78 -50.46
CA LEU A 24 33.23 -6.54 -50.89
C LEU A 24 32.79 -7.79 -51.68
N ARG A 25 32.24 -7.59 -52.87
CA ARG A 25 32.07 -8.62 -53.88
C ARG A 25 33.45 -8.97 -54.47
N HIS A 26 34.35 -9.48 -53.69
CA HIS A 26 35.44 -10.29 -54.22
C HIS A 26 35.06 -11.76 -54.08
N LEU A 27 34.78 -12.36 -55.23
CA LEU A 27 34.59 -13.79 -55.47
C LEU A 27 35.78 -14.58 -54.99
N VAL A 28 35.90 -14.78 -53.69
CA VAL A 28 36.61 -15.96 -53.19
C VAL A 28 35.53 -17.01 -53.01
N HIS A 29 35.49 -18.02 -53.87
CA HIS A 29 34.64 -19.19 -53.67
C HIS A 29 35.02 -19.80 -52.31
N ALA A 30 34.20 -19.58 -51.28
CA ALA A 30 34.27 -20.40 -50.08
C ALA A 30 34.03 -21.85 -50.52
N ASN A 31 34.90 -22.75 -50.13
CA ASN A 31 34.75 -24.18 -50.38
C ASN A 31 33.37 -24.64 -49.91
N ASP A 32 32.63 -25.44 -50.66
CA ASP A 32 31.30 -25.97 -50.30
C ASP A 32 31.31 -26.72 -48.96
N ALA A 33 32.49 -27.12 -48.46
CA ALA A 33 32.69 -27.75 -47.17
C ALA A 33 32.92 -26.76 -45.99
N HIS A 34 32.92 -25.43 -46.26
CA HIS A 34 33.15 -24.46 -45.19
C HIS A 34 32.00 -24.45 -44.17
N GLN A 35 32.36 -24.48 -42.89
CA GLN A 35 31.42 -24.38 -41.77
C GLN A 35 31.80 -23.22 -40.85
N THR A 36 30.80 -22.47 -40.43
CA THR A 36 30.97 -21.38 -39.49
C THR A 36 30.31 -21.76 -38.14
N LYS A 37 31.10 -21.67 -37.07
CA LYS A 37 30.53 -21.71 -35.72
C LYS A 37 29.95 -20.32 -35.41
N VAL A 38 28.64 -20.25 -35.15
CA VAL A 38 27.94 -19.07 -34.70
C VAL A 38 27.57 -19.24 -33.24
N VAL A 39 27.96 -18.29 -32.38
CA VAL A 39 27.69 -18.29 -30.96
C VAL A 39 26.70 -17.14 -30.66
N VAL A 40 25.51 -17.48 -30.18
CA VAL A 40 24.45 -16.52 -29.90
C VAL A 40 24.42 -16.21 -28.39
N HIS A 41 24.78 -14.99 -28.05
CA HIS A 41 24.81 -14.48 -26.68
C HIS A 41 23.56 -13.67 -26.41
N LYS A 42 22.70 -14.12 -25.50
CA LYS A 42 21.49 -13.37 -25.15
C LYS A 42 21.78 -12.31 -24.12
N ILE A 43 21.58 -11.04 -24.47
CA ILE A 43 21.81 -9.90 -23.60
C ILE A 43 20.46 -9.34 -23.08
N LEU A 44 20.37 -9.17 -21.78
CA LEU A 44 19.30 -8.47 -21.06
C LEU A 44 19.82 -7.09 -20.65
N MET A 45 19.04 -6.04 -20.91
CA MET A 45 19.32 -4.65 -20.52
C MET A 45 18.09 -4.02 -19.88
N ASN A 46 18.26 -3.01 -19.02
CA ASN A 46 17.13 -2.21 -18.61
C ASN A 46 16.60 -1.35 -19.80
N LYS A 47 15.36 -0.90 -19.70
CA LYS A 47 14.69 -0.16 -20.78
C LYS A 47 15.38 1.16 -21.13
N GLU A 48 15.92 1.84 -20.14
CA GLU A 48 16.59 3.14 -20.30
C GLU A 48 17.87 2.99 -21.11
N GLU A 49 18.75 2.08 -20.72
CA GLU A 49 20.01 1.80 -21.42
C GLU A 49 19.75 1.19 -22.81
N PHE A 50 18.77 0.29 -22.94
CA PHE A 50 18.37 -0.26 -24.23
C PHE A 50 17.89 0.84 -25.20
N THR A 51 17.06 1.78 -24.72
CA THR A 51 16.58 2.89 -25.52
C THR A 51 17.67 3.88 -25.86
N ALA A 52 18.62 4.10 -24.97
CA ALA A 52 19.77 4.98 -25.16
C ALA A 52 20.89 4.34 -26.00
N PHE A 53 20.88 3.00 -26.17
CA PHE A 53 21.92 2.28 -26.88
C PHE A 53 21.96 2.68 -28.36
N ASN A 54 23.06 3.31 -28.75
CA ASN A 54 23.24 3.79 -30.12
C ASN A 54 24.10 2.79 -30.94
N HIS A 55 23.41 1.99 -31.74
CA HIS A 55 24.04 1.00 -32.62
C HIS A 55 25.06 1.62 -33.60
N GLU A 56 24.72 2.78 -34.19
CA GLU A 56 25.60 3.44 -35.16
C GLU A 56 26.92 3.92 -34.52
N ALA A 57 26.86 4.40 -33.28
CA ALA A 57 28.05 4.80 -32.54
C ALA A 57 28.93 3.61 -32.10
N LYS A 58 28.34 2.42 -32.02
CA LYS A 58 29.04 1.20 -31.55
C LYS A 58 29.44 0.25 -32.69
N LYS A 59 29.03 0.47 -33.93
CA LYS A 59 29.23 -0.43 -35.06
C LYS A 59 30.74 -0.69 -35.37
N ASP A 60 31.57 0.33 -35.16
CA ASP A 60 33.00 0.23 -35.41
C ASP A 60 33.77 -0.45 -34.26
N GLN A 61 33.08 -0.68 -33.12
CA GLN A 61 33.67 -1.38 -31.96
C GLN A 61 33.34 -2.88 -31.94
N TYR A 62 32.40 -3.32 -32.79
CA TYR A 62 32.00 -4.73 -32.90
C TYR A 62 32.36 -5.27 -34.27
N ASN A 63 33.18 -6.29 -34.23
CA ASN A 63 33.79 -6.88 -35.43
C ASN A 63 33.44 -8.38 -35.64
N GLY A 64 32.44 -8.89 -34.91
CA GLY A 64 32.04 -10.30 -34.97
C GLY A 64 32.80 -11.23 -34.03
N THR A 65 33.83 -10.75 -33.33
CA THR A 65 34.52 -11.51 -32.27
C THR A 65 33.79 -11.40 -30.94
N GLN A 66 34.19 -12.22 -29.97
CA GLN A 66 33.61 -12.20 -28.64
C GLN A 66 33.85 -10.83 -27.93
N ILE A 67 32.80 -10.22 -27.40
CA ILE A 67 32.88 -9.01 -26.55
C ILE A 67 33.28 -9.46 -25.15
N ALA A 68 34.49 -9.06 -24.71
CA ALA A 68 35.04 -9.48 -23.43
C ALA A 68 34.32 -8.87 -22.23
N GLN A 69 33.85 -7.61 -22.34
CA GLN A 69 33.19 -6.87 -21.28
C GLN A 69 31.84 -6.32 -21.79
N ILE A 70 30.79 -7.08 -21.54
CA ILE A 70 29.43 -6.75 -22.03
C ILE A 70 28.90 -5.44 -21.43
N THR A 71 29.21 -5.16 -20.15
CA THR A 71 28.77 -3.92 -19.47
C THR A 71 29.41 -2.67 -20.07
N ASP A 72 30.66 -2.74 -20.50
CA ASP A 72 31.35 -1.61 -21.15
C ASP A 72 30.82 -1.36 -22.56
N PHE A 73 30.36 -2.39 -23.22
CA PHE A 73 29.84 -2.28 -24.58
C PHE A 73 28.35 -1.88 -24.61
N PHE A 74 27.49 -2.57 -23.83
CA PHE A 74 26.04 -2.41 -23.87
C PHE A 74 25.50 -1.47 -22.81
N GLY A 75 26.16 -1.27 -21.65
CA GLY A 75 25.72 -0.48 -20.51
C GLY A 75 25.79 -1.27 -19.21
N GLN A 76 25.77 -0.57 -18.07
CA GLN A 76 26.03 -1.17 -16.75
C GLN A 76 24.96 -2.17 -16.31
N SER A 77 23.75 -2.09 -16.86
CA SER A 77 22.66 -3.04 -16.59
C SER A 77 22.75 -4.31 -17.45
N ALA A 78 23.64 -4.33 -18.45
CA ALA A 78 23.72 -5.44 -19.40
C ALA A 78 24.19 -6.73 -18.72
N GLN A 79 23.43 -7.81 -18.94
CA GLN A 79 23.73 -9.15 -18.45
C GLN A 79 23.58 -10.17 -19.58
N GLU A 80 24.53 -11.11 -19.70
CA GLU A 80 24.30 -12.28 -20.52
C GLU A 80 23.47 -13.30 -19.74
N ILE A 81 22.38 -13.80 -20.35
CA ILE A 81 21.45 -14.72 -19.70
C ILE A 81 21.51 -16.12 -20.31
N GLU A 82 21.48 -17.14 -19.44
CA GLU A 82 21.45 -18.55 -19.80
C GLU A 82 20.03 -19.10 -19.95
N GLY A 83 19.89 -20.24 -20.62
CA GLY A 83 18.61 -20.95 -20.69
C GLY A 83 17.63 -20.36 -21.70
N VAL A 84 18.07 -19.50 -22.61
CA VAL A 84 17.25 -19.00 -23.73
C VAL A 84 17.47 -19.87 -24.95
N ASN A 85 16.38 -20.47 -25.45
CA ASN A 85 16.43 -21.39 -26.60
C ASN A 85 16.37 -20.62 -27.92
N PHE A 86 17.25 -20.98 -28.85
CA PHE A 86 17.23 -20.50 -30.22
C PHE A 86 17.06 -21.65 -31.20
N LYS A 87 16.18 -21.46 -32.19
CA LYS A 87 16.01 -22.32 -33.36
C LYS A 87 16.51 -21.62 -34.60
N VAL A 88 17.08 -22.38 -35.54
CA VAL A 88 17.61 -21.86 -36.77
C VAL A 88 16.81 -22.38 -37.93
N TRP A 89 16.42 -21.46 -38.82
CA TRP A 89 15.68 -21.71 -40.05
C TRP A 89 16.61 -21.46 -41.25
N LYS A 90 16.74 -22.44 -42.14
CA LYS A 90 17.58 -22.36 -43.32
C LYS A 90 16.75 -21.96 -44.53
N LYS A 91 17.26 -21.02 -45.32
CA LYS A 91 16.66 -20.63 -46.62
C LYS A 91 16.59 -21.80 -47.56
N VAL A 92 15.51 -21.93 -48.30
CA VAL A 92 15.28 -22.87 -49.40
C VAL A 92 14.88 -22.13 -50.66
N GLU A 93 15.23 -22.69 -51.82
CA GLU A 93 15.01 -22.04 -53.12
C GLU A 93 13.50 -21.93 -53.52
N ALA A 94 12.71 -22.86 -53.04
CA ALA A 94 11.29 -22.92 -53.32
C ALA A 94 10.48 -23.30 -52.09
N ARG A 95 9.18 -22.96 -52.07
CA ARG A 95 8.26 -23.35 -51.00
C ARG A 95 8.20 -24.86 -50.89
N GLN A 96 8.44 -25.37 -49.67
CA GLN A 96 8.35 -26.78 -49.32
C GLN A 96 7.32 -26.98 -48.21
N GLU A 97 6.92 -28.22 -47.97
CA GLU A 97 6.08 -28.56 -46.82
C GLU A 97 6.75 -28.15 -45.50
N GLY A 98 6.00 -27.45 -44.60
CA GLY A 98 6.56 -26.94 -43.36
C GLY A 98 7.47 -25.70 -43.49
N SER A 99 7.66 -25.15 -44.71
CA SER A 99 8.37 -23.89 -44.88
C SER A 99 7.54 -22.69 -44.40
N LYS A 100 8.24 -21.71 -43.83
CA LYS A 100 7.71 -20.39 -43.44
C LYS A 100 8.40 -19.30 -44.26
N THR A 101 7.68 -18.21 -44.49
CA THR A 101 8.30 -17.01 -45.06
C THR A 101 9.14 -16.29 -44.00
N GLY A 102 10.10 -15.48 -44.43
CA GLY A 102 10.81 -14.61 -43.47
C GLY A 102 9.89 -13.72 -42.66
N ALA A 103 8.79 -13.22 -43.26
CA ALA A 103 7.76 -12.48 -42.58
C ALA A 103 7.05 -13.32 -41.49
N ASP A 104 6.73 -14.59 -41.76
CA ASP A 104 6.14 -15.51 -40.74
C ASP A 104 7.10 -15.76 -39.57
N LEU A 105 8.42 -15.65 -39.81
CA LEU A 105 9.46 -15.76 -38.79
C LEU A 105 9.82 -14.43 -38.14
N GLY A 106 9.13 -13.33 -38.52
CA GLY A 106 9.27 -12.01 -37.91
C GLY A 106 10.34 -11.12 -38.56
N ILE A 107 10.88 -11.50 -39.74
CA ILE A 107 11.79 -10.67 -40.51
C ILE A 107 11.01 -9.63 -41.30
N THR A 108 11.51 -8.40 -41.30
CA THR A 108 11.01 -7.30 -42.13
C THR A 108 12.12 -6.80 -43.05
N GLY A 109 11.79 -6.52 -44.31
CA GLY A 109 12.76 -6.08 -45.31
C GLY A 109 13.40 -7.21 -46.05
N GLU A 110 14.74 -7.19 -46.18
CA GLU A 110 15.47 -8.21 -46.95
C GLU A 110 15.22 -9.64 -46.42
N GLY A 111 14.75 -10.52 -47.28
CA GLY A 111 14.47 -11.93 -46.95
C GLY A 111 13.07 -12.18 -46.40
N GLN A 112 12.19 -11.16 -46.26
CA GLN A 112 10.85 -11.33 -45.72
C GLN A 112 9.96 -12.26 -46.57
N ASP A 113 10.14 -12.25 -47.88
CA ASP A 113 9.37 -13.05 -48.86
C ASP A 113 10.07 -14.37 -49.21
N GLU A 114 11.29 -14.61 -48.71
CA GLU A 114 12.04 -15.83 -48.89
C GLU A 114 11.46 -16.98 -48.05
N HIS A 115 11.62 -18.21 -48.52
CA HIS A 115 11.17 -19.40 -47.81
C HIS A 115 12.27 -20.03 -47.00
N TYR A 116 11.92 -20.45 -45.77
CA TYR A 116 12.84 -21.08 -44.82
C TYR A 116 12.22 -22.32 -44.22
N VAL A 117 13.05 -23.34 -43.96
CA VAL A 117 12.69 -24.55 -43.25
C VAL A 117 13.49 -24.66 -41.95
N LEU A 118 12.92 -25.29 -40.92
CA LEU A 118 13.65 -25.52 -39.67
C LEU A 118 14.86 -26.41 -39.96
N ASP A 119 16.05 -25.95 -39.55
CA ASP A 119 17.29 -26.75 -39.73
C ASP A 119 17.40 -27.76 -38.60
N THR A 120 16.83 -28.94 -38.82
CA THR A 120 16.87 -30.06 -37.88
C THR A 120 18.21 -30.81 -37.88
N THR A 121 19.04 -30.57 -38.87
CA THR A 121 20.34 -31.29 -39.04
C THR A 121 21.39 -30.73 -38.08
N ASN A 122 21.50 -29.41 -37.98
CA ASN A 122 22.60 -28.76 -37.25
C ASN A 122 22.20 -28.31 -35.84
N ASN A 123 20.93 -28.19 -35.50
CA ASN A 123 20.47 -27.77 -34.16
C ASN A 123 19.43 -28.70 -33.52
N GLY A 124 18.99 -29.72 -34.24
CA GLY A 124 17.92 -30.60 -33.82
C GLY A 124 16.56 -29.90 -33.74
N THR A 125 15.52 -30.66 -33.47
CA THR A 125 14.14 -30.14 -33.34
C THR A 125 13.91 -29.26 -32.09
N ASN A 126 14.74 -29.42 -31.06
CA ASN A 126 14.60 -28.72 -29.76
C ASN A 126 15.37 -27.41 -29.69
N GLY A 127 16.15 -27.03 -30.72
CA GLY A 127 16.99 -25.84 -30.70
C GLY A 127 18.18 -25.94 -29.73
N VAL A 128 18.88 -24.84 -29.49
CA VAL A 128 20.04 -24.75 -28.59
C VAL A 128 19.84 -23.66 -27.57
N ASN A 129 20.08 -23.98 -26.29
CA ASN A 129 19.97 -23.03 -25.19
C ASN A 129 21.25 -22.22 -25.00
N THR A 130 21.17 -20.95 -24.68
CA THR A 130 22.29 -20.18 -24.18
C THR A 130 22.80 -20.80 -22.88
N ARG A 131 24.12 -20.79 -22.69
CA ARG A 131 24.80 -21.36 -21.52
C ARG A 131 25.45 -20.27 -20.70
N ALA A 132 25.70 -20.57 -19.42
CA ALA A 132 26.39 -19.68 -18.49
C ALA A 132 27.84 -19.39 -18.95
N ASP A 133 28.49 -18.45 -18.27
CA ASP A 133 29.91 -18.12 -18.43
C ASP A 133 30.30 -17.62 -19.83
N ASN A 134 29.43 -16.82 -20.43
CA ASN A 134 29.60 -16.20 -21.75
C ASN A 134 29.82 -17.27 -22.88
N ALA A 135 29.31 -18.47 -22.67
CA ALA A 135 29.44 -19.55 -23.65
C ALA A 135 28.34 -19.52 -24.73
N GLY A 136 27.23 -18.78 -24.49
CA GLY A 136 26.14 -18.62 -25.45
C GLY A 136 25.50 -19.92 -25.95
N ALA A 137 24.74 -19.83 -27.05
CA ALA A 137 24.20 -20.97 -27.80
C ALA A 137 25.04 -21.19 -29.07
N GLU A 138 25.67 -22.36 -29.21
CA GLU A 138 26.60 -22.68 -30.32
C GLU A 138 25.87 -23.41 -31.44
N PHE A 139 26.09 -22.94 -32.67
CA PHE A 139 25.61 -23.56 -33.90
C PHE A 139 26.77 -23.72 -34.88
N THR A 140 26.92 -24.88 -35.48
CA THR A 140 27.88 -25.10 -36.57
C THR A 140 27.11 -25.26 -37.87
N LEU A 141 27.25 -24.27 -38.75
CA LEU A 141 26.40 -24.13 -39.94
C LEU A 141 27.22 -24.07 -41.21
N PRO A 142 26.85 -24.81 -42.28
CA PRO A 142 27.44 -24.66 -43.60
C PRO A 142 27.06 -23.29 -44.21
N ASN A 143 27.70 -22.98 -45.35
CA ASN A 143 27.34 -21.79 -46.12
C ASN A 143 25.85 -21.78 -46.44
N GLY A 144 25.22 -20.61 -46.31
CA GLY A 144 23.80 -20.44 -46.57
C GLY A 144 23.23 -19.20 -45.90
N THR A 145 21.89 -19.01 -46.05
CA THR A 145 21.16 -17.96 -45.39
C THR A 145 20.27 -18.55 -44.32
N TYR A 146 20.33 -17.98 -43.14
CA TYR A 146 19.67 -18.49 -41.94
C TYR A 146 18.87 -17.39 -41.25
N ILE A 147 17.77 -17.78 -40.56
CA ILE A 147 17.06 -16.96 -39.60
C ILE A 147 17.15 -17.64 -38.24
N PHE A 148 17.61 -16.89 -37.23
CA PHE A 148 17.64 -17.31 -35.84
C PHE A 148 16.38 -16.77 -35.15
N VAL A 149 15.63 -17.66 -34.50
CA VAL A 149 14.39 -17.35 -33.82
C VAL A 149 14.45 -17.86 -32.37
N GLU A 150 14.18 -17.01 -31.42
CA GLU A 150 14.03 -17.40 -30.02
C GLU A 150 12.76 -18.24 -29.83
N ASP A 151 12.87 -19.41 -29.20
CA ASP A 151 11.74 -20.24 -28.80
C ASP A 151 11.50 -20.09 -27.29
N LYS A 152 10.54 -19.22 -26.96
CA LYS A 152 10.17 -18.93 -25.59
C LYS A 152 9.67 -20.16 -24.83
N VAL A 153 8.91 -21.06 -25.51
CA VAL A 153 8.34 -22.24 -24.87
C VAL A 153 9.41 -23.26 -24.49
N ALA A 154 10.43 -23.41 -25.37
CA ALA A 154 11.54 -24.31 -25.13
C ALA A 154 12.68 -23.74 -24.27
N SER A 155 12.54 -22.47 -23.83
CA SER A 155 13.57 -21.77 -23.04
C SER A 155 13.43 -22.06 -21.54
N PRO A 156 14.37 -22.78 -20.90
CA PRO A 156 14.37 -22.94 -19.44
C PRO A 156 14.42 -21.62 -18.67
N TYR A 157 14.97 -20.56 -19.26
CA TYR A 157 15.01 -19.23 -18.66
C TYR A 157 13.64 -18.76 -18.20
N TYR A 158 12.58 -18.95 -19.00
CA TYR A 158 11.20 -18.56 -18.66
C TYR A 158 10.52 -19.55 -17.71
N ASN A 159 11.18 -20.69 -17.43
CA ASN A 159 10.67 -21.77 -16.60
C ASN A 159 11.44 -21.90 -15.27
N LYS A 160 12.22 -20.90 -14.87
CA LYS A 160 12.94 -20.90 -13.60
C LYS A 160 11.96 -20.83 -12.43
N THR A 161 12.32 -21.49 -11.32
CA THR A 161 11.56 -21.53 -10.07
C THR A 161 12.33 -20.87 -8.92
N GLY A 162 11.63 -20.47 -7.85
CA GLY A 162 12.25 -19.87 -6.67
C GLY A 162 12.70 -18.42 -6.87
N ASP A 163 13.73 -17.98 -6.17
CA ASP A 163 14.25 -16.60 -6.21
C ASP A 163 14.75 -16.15 -7.61
N SER A 164 14.97 -17.09 -8.49
CA SER A 164 15.33 -16.85 -9.91
C SER A 164 14.12 -16.90 -10.83
N ALA A 165 12.89 -17.05 -10.29
CA ALA A 165 11.69 -17.19 -11.08
C ALA A 165 11.47 -15.98 -11.97
N GLY A 166 11.32 -16.27 -13.22
CA GLY A 166 10.69 -15.46 -14.23
C GLY A 166 10.81 -13.95 -14.13
N LYS A 167 12.00 -13.41 -14.21
CA LYS A 167 12.11 -12.06 -14.70
C LYS A 167 11.61 -12.12 -16.14
N GLU A 168 10.36 -11.70 -16.35
CA GLU A 168 9.77 -11.77 -17.68
C GLU A 168 10.45 -10.78 -18.61
N LEU A 169 10.94 -11.32 -19.70
CA LEU A 169 11.29 -10.54 -20.87
C LEU A 169 9.98 -10.19 -21.59
N THR A 170 9.31 -9.11 -21.22
CA THR A 170 7.92 -8.87 -21.58
C THR A 170 7.72 -8.21 -22.94
N GLU A 171 8.60 -7.36 -23.44
CA GLU A 171 8.48 -6.81 -24.79
C GLU A 171 9.31 -7.55 -25.83
N ALA A 172 10.05 -8.54 -25.42
CA ALA A 172 11.04 -9.06 -26.28
C ALA A 172 10.85 -10.53 -26.59
N LYS A 173 10.16 -10.77 -27.64
CA LYS A 173 10.74 -11.75 -28.56
C LYS A 173 12.07 -11.14 -29.00
N ALA A 174 13.21 -11.85 -28.80
CA ALA A 174 14.40 -11.51 -29.52
C ALA A 174 13.95 -11.27 -30.96
N VAL A 175 14.24 -10.11 -31.48
CA VAL A 175 13.96 -9.84 -32.89
C VAL A 175 14.68 -10.90 -33.69
N PRO A 176 13.97 -11.74 -34.44
CA PRO A 176 14.62 -12.72 -35.26
C PRO A 176 15.63 -12.01 -36.18
N PHE A 177 16.81 -12.59 -36.34
CA PHE A 177 17.82 -11.99 -37.21
C PHE A 177 18.18 -12.92 -38.34
N ARG A 178 18.38 -12.34 -39.51
CA ARG A 178 18.85 -13.02 -40.72
C ARG A 178 20.39 -12.96 -40.78
N LEU A 179 21.02 -14.06 -41.06
CA LEU A 179 22.47 -14.19 -41.18
C LEU A 179 22.82 -14.92 -42.50
N VAL A 180 23.72 -14.33 -43.24
CA VAL A 180 24.26 -14.93 -44.46
C VAL A 180 25.70 -15.42 -44.22
N LEU A 181 25.94 -16.70 -44.37
CA LEU A 181 27.25 -17.32 -44.18
C LEU A 181 27.88 -17.69 -45.52
N PRO A 182 29.21 -17.57 -45.65
CA PRO A 182 30.18 -17.21 -44.65
C PRO A 182 30.32 -15.70 -44.44
N VAL A 183 30.71 -15.26 -43.24
CA VAL A 183 31.02 -13.86 -42.91
C VAL A 183 32.53 -13.66 -42.91
N THR A 184 33.02 -12.64 -43.61
CA THR A 184 34.45 -12.28 -43.66
C THR A 184 34.92 -11.74 -42.29
N ARG A 185 36.10 -12.15 -41.86
CA ARG A 185 36.76 -11.63 -40.65
C ARG A 185 37.24 -10.19 -40.85
N PRO A 186 37.32 -9.39 -39.78
CA PRO A 186 37.69 -7.96 -39.86
C PRO A 186 39.05 -7.72 -40.52
N GLU A 187 39.99 -8.61 -40.31
CA GLU A 187 41.34 -8.49 -40.85
C GLU A 187 41.40 -8.76 -42.36
N GLY A 188 40.28 -9.12 -42.99
CA GLY A 188 40.21 -9.45 -44.43
C GLY A 188 40.93 -10.75 -44.83
N THR A 189 41.36 -11.54 -43.85
CA THR A 189 42.20 -12.75 -44.06
C THR A 189 41.37 -14.04 -44.02
N GLY A 190 40.19 -14.06 -44.57
CA GLY A 190 39.34 -15.24 -44.63
C GLY A 190 38.01 -15.05 -43.92
N TYR A 191 37.32 -16.14 -43.63
CA TYR A 191 35.99 -16.16 -43.04
C TYR A 191 36.04 -16.59 -41.58
N PHE A 192 35.01 -16.24 -40.81
CA PHE A 192 34.74 -16.92 -39.55
C PHE A 192 34.50 -18.40 -39.81
N ASP A 193 35.01 -19.25 -38.92
CA ASP A 193 34.99 -20.71 -39.07
C ASP A 193 34.77 -21.38 -37.69
N VAL A 194 34.98 -22.68 -37.61
CA VAL A 194 34.85 -23.46 -36.36
C VAL A 194 35.93 -23.13 -35.33
N THR A 195 37.07 -22.62 -35.75
CA THR A 195 38.19 -22.24 -34.89
C THR A 195 38.09 -20.79 -34.43
N ASN A 196 37.60 -19.94 -35.31
CA ASN A 196 37.35 -18.52 -35.06
C ASN A 196 35.87 -18.26 -35.19
N PRO A 197 35.07 -18.46 -34.12
CA PRO A 197 33.61 -18.38 -34.16
C PRO A 197 33.13 -16.96 -34.39
N LEU A 198 31.97 -16.84 -35.06
CA LEU A 198 31.21 -15.60 -35.16
C LEU A 198 30.30 -15.46 -33.93
N HIS A 199 30.46 -14.38 -33.17
CA HIS A 199 29.63 -14.07 -32.00
C HIS A 199 28.56 -13.07 -32.36
N VAL A 200 27.29 -13.29 -31.92
CA VAL A 200 26.17 -12.40 -32.15
C VAL A 200 25.39 -12.14 -30.83
N TYR A 201 24.91 -10.92 -30.64
CA TYR A 201 24.38 -10.45 -29.37
C TYR A 201 22.94 -9.89 -29.50
N PRO A 202 21.92 -10.76 -29.68
CA PRO A 202 20.54 -10.32 -29.62
C PRO A 202 20.23 -9.80 -28.22
N LYS A 203 19.56 -8.62 -28.18
CA LYS A 203 19.27 -7.88 -26.95
C LYS A 203 17.78 -7.90 -26.65
N ASN A 204 17.44 -7.94 -25.38
CA ASN A 204 16.08 -7.76 -24.87
C ASN A 204 16.07 -6.78 -23.71
N THR A 205 14.89 -6.26 -23.43
CA THR A 205 14.63 -5.53 -22.20
C THR A 205 13.74 -6.37 -21.29
N GLU A 206 13.85 -6.12 -20.00
CA GLU A 206 12.89 -6.58 -19.02
C GLU A 206 11.83 -5.50 -18.85
N ASP A 207 10.68 -5.64 -19.49
CA ASP A 207 9.54 -4.76 -19.27
C ASP A 207 8.72 -5.28 -18.10
N LYS A 208 8.77 -4.55 -16.98
CA LYS A 208 7.93 -4.79 -15.81
C LYS A 208 6.67 -3.95 -15.89
N PRO A 209 5.56 -4.41 -15.28
CA PRO A 209 4.44 -3.54 -15.02
C PRO A 209 4.89 -2.32 -14.21
N VAL A 210 4.25 -1.19 -14.42
CA VAL A 210 4.43 -0.02 -13.58
C VAL A 210 3.18 0.14 -12.74
N VAL A 211 3.35 0.25 -11.43
CA VAL A 211 2.25 0.51 -10.50
C VAL A 211 2.50 1.81 -9.75
N THR A 212 1.48 2.62 -9.63
CA THR A 212 1.49 3.85 -8.83
C THR A 212 0.27 3.87 -7.91
N LYS A 213 0.44 4.44 -6.72
CA LYS A 213 -0.67 4.67 -5.79
C LYS A 213 -0.63 6.12 -5.33
N LYS A 214 -1.76 6.80 -5.45
CA LYS A 214 -1.93 8.21 -5.11
C LYS A 214 -3.33 8.47 -4.56
N PHE A 215 -3.60 9.67 -4.11
CA PHE A 215 -4.96 10.15 -3.95
C PHE A 215 -5.60 10.39 -5.32
N SER A 216 -6.91 10.51 -5.37
CA SER A 216 -7.64 10.73 -6.64
C SER A 216 -7.26 12.02 -7.37
N ASP A 217 -6.66 12.99 -6.66
CA ASP A 217 -6.13 14.24 -7.23
C ASP A 217 -4.66 14.14 -7.69
N ASP A 218 -4.12 12.94 -7.79
CA ASP A 218 -2.75 12.64 -8.22
C ASP A 218 -1.63 13.09 -7.25
N THR A 219 -1.97 13.45 -6.01
CA THR A 219 -1.00 13.81 -4.98
C THR A 219 -0.64 12.62 -4.06
N LEU A 220 0.48 12.74 -3.34
CA LEU A 220 0.95 11.77 -2.32
C LEU A 220 0.75 12.29 -0.88
N GLY A 221 0.39 13.54 -0.70
CA GLY A 221 0.19 14.18 0.60
C GLY A 221 1.49 14.61 1.30
N PRO A 222 1.46 14.79 2.63
CA PRO A 222 0.36 14.42 3.52
C PRO A 222 -0.89 15.28 3.35
N LYS A 223 -2.06 14.62 3.24
CA LYS A 223 -3.35 15.32 3.29
C LYS A 223 -3.85 15.46 4.72
N ASN A 224 -4.36 16.63 5.03
CA ASN A 224 -4.99 16.91 6.30
C ASN A 224 -6.44 16.40 6.29
N VAL A 225 -6.78 15.44 7.14
CA VAL A 225 -8.05 14.70 7.12
C VAL A 225 -8.61 14.57 8.53
N ALA A 226 -9.90 14.78 8.69
CA ALA A 226 -10.59 14.51 9.94
C ALA A 226 -10.97 13.01 10.07
N ILE A 227 -11.10 12.51 11.30
CA ILE A 227 -11.66 11.18 11.54
C ILE A 227 -13.08 11.13 10.97
N GLY A 228 -13.40 10.08 10.21
CA GLY A 228 -14.71 9.93 9.55
C GLY A 228 -14.84 10.57 8.18
N GLU A 229 -13.84 11.34 7.74
CA GLU A 229 -13.81 11.89 6.38
C GLU A 229 -13.37 10.85 5.37
N VAL A 230 -14.03 10.83 4.22
CA VAL A 230 -13.70 9.90 3.12
C VAL A 230 -12.41 10.35 2.41
N ILE A 231 -11.52 9.40 2.24
CA ILE A 231 -10.23 9.56 1.54
C ILE A 231 -10.28 8.74 0.26
N ASN A 232 -10.21 9.40 -0.89
CA ASN A 232 -10.27 8.71 -2.17
C ASN A 232 -8.87 8.34 -2.66
N TYR A 233 -8.61 7.05 -2.84
CA TYR A 233 -7.37 6.49 -3.35
C TYR A 233 -7.50 6.06 -4.80
N LYS A 234 -6.37 6.10 -5.51
CA LYS A 234 -6.23 5.66 -6.89
C LYS A 234 -4.96 4.85 -7.05
N VAL A 235 -5.10 3.61 -7.54
CA VAL A 235 -3.99 2.76 -7.98
C VAL A 235 -4.05 2.66 -9.50
N THR A 236 -2.96 3.00 -10.16
CA THR A 236 -2.83 2.88 -11.61
C THR A 236 -1.75 1.86 -11.92
N THR A 237 -2.10 0.84 -12.72
CA THR A 237 -1.18 -0.21 -13.14
C THR A 237 -1.07 -0.19 -14.66
N GLU A 238 0.14 0.00 -15.18
CA GLU A 238 0.44 -0.12 -16.60
C GLU A 238 0.98 -1.51 -16.88
N ILE A 239 0.26 -2.27 -17.70
CA ILE A 239 0.65 -3.58 -18.21
C ILE A 239 1.37 -3.38 -19.53
N PRO A 240 2.62 -3.85 -19.71
CA PRO A 240 3.39 -3.64 -20.92
C PRO A 240 2.75 -4.29 -22.14
N LYS A 241 3.05 -3.72 -23.31
CA LYS A 241 2.73 -4.35 -24.60
C LYS A 241 3.37 -5.74 -24.69
N GLY A 242 2.57 -6.71 -25.15
CA GLY A 242 3.01 -8.09 -25.32
C GLY A 242 3.04 -8.93 -24.05
N ALA A 243 2.65 -8.39 -22.90
CA ALA A 243 2.56 -9.12 -21.65
C ALA A 243 1.53 -10.24 -21.70
N SER A 244 1.88 -11.41 -21.16
CA SER A 244 1.03 -12.60 -21.04
C SER A 244 1.11 -13.14 -19.62
N TYR A 245 0.50 -12.37 -18.68
CA TYR A 245 0.49 -12.76 -17.27
C TYR A 245 -0.55 -13.84 -17.00
N LYS A 246 -0.22 -14.72 -16.07
CA LYS A 246 -1.12 -15.75 -15.53
C LYS A 246 -1.50 -15.45 -14.08
N THR A 247 -0.91 -14.40 -13.52
CA THR A 247 -1.25 -13.83 -12.20
C THR A 247 -1.20 -12.32 -12.26
N LEU A 248 -2.30 -11.68 -11.85
CA LEU A 248 -2.40 -10.26 -11.54
C LEU A 248 -3.24 -10.12 -10.28
N LEU A 249 -2.66 -9.53 -9.22
CA LEU A 249 -3.33 -9.38 -7.93
C LEU A 249 -2.88 -8.09 -7.25
N TRP A 250 -3.84 -7.34 -6.72
CA TRP A 250 -3.62 -6.14 -5.90
C TRP A 250 -4.04 -6.43 -4.47
N GLU A 251 -3.12 -6.24 -3.54
CA GLU A 251 -3.34 -6.41 -2.10
C GLU A 251 -3.15 -5.07 -1.41
N ASP A 252 -4.18 -4.60 -0.70
CA ASP A 252 -4.13 -3.41 0.13
C ASP A 252 -4.44 -3.79 1.57
N THR A 253 -3.55 -3.42 2.49
CA THR A 253 -3.73 -3.66 3.92
C THR A 253 -3.70 -2.34 4.67
N MET A 254 -4.85 -1.97 5.25
CA MET A 254 -4.99 -0.76 6.03
C MET A 254 -4.19 -0.84 7.33
N VAL A 255 -3.40 0.20 7.59
CA VAL A 255 -2.67 0.36 8.87
C VAL A 255 -3.62 0.78 9.99
N ALA A 256 -3.13 0.73 11.23
CA ALA A 256 -3.85 1.27 12.38
C ALA A 256 -4.29 2.73 12.12
N GLY A 257 -5.50 3.08 12.52
CA GLY A 257 -6.06 4.41 12.30
C GLY A 257 -6.74 4.61 10.94
N LEU A 258 -6.64 3.65 10.03
CA LEU A 258 -7.25 3.74 8.69
C LEU A 258 -8.14 2.51 8.43
N ASP A 259 -9.37 2.75 8.00
CA ASP A 259 -10.33 1.74 7.59
C ASP A 259 -10.56 1.79 6.08
N PHE A 260 -10.65 0.63 5.45
CA PHE A 260 -11.14 0.51 4.08
C PHE A 260 -12.68 0.56 4.06
N VAL A 261 -13.23 1.33 3.13
CA VAL A 261 -14.68 1.38 2.91
C VAL A 261 -15.09 0.20 2.03
N VAL A 262 -15.68 -0.82 2.66
CA VAL A 262 -16.08 -2.07 1.97
C VAL A 262 -17.03 -1.77 0.81
N ASN A 263 -16.82 -2.45 -0.32
CA ASN A 263 -17.54 -2.29 -1.59
C ASN A 263 -17.29 -0.98 -2.36
N SER A 264 -16.33 -0.13 -1.93
CA SER A 264 -16.00 1.13 -2.62
C SER A 264 -15.13 0.95 -3.87
N ILE A 265 -14.58 -0.26 -4.14
CA ILE A 265 -13.71 -0.50 -5.30
C ILE A 265 -14.46 -0.24 -6.62
N ALA A 266 -13.86 0.58 -7.47
CA ALA A 266 -14.23 0.72 -8.87
C ALA A 266 -13.02 0.45 -9.77
N ILE A 267 -13.25 -0.15 -10.94
CA ILE A 267 -12.20 -0.55 -11.88
C ILE A 267 -12.51 0.04 -13.24
N THR A 268 -11.52 0.70 -13.84
CA THR A 268 -11.56 1.15 -15.24
C THR A 268 -10.32 0.66 -15.96
N SER A 269 -10.39 0.46 -17.26
CA SER A 269 -9.29 -0.07 -18.06
C SER A 269 -9.30 0.40 -19.49
N THR A 270 -8.13 0.58 -20.09
CA THR A 270 -7.95 0.76 -21.53
C THR A 270 -8.07 -0.55 -22.32
N ALA A 271 -8.12 -1.70 -21.63
CA ALA A 271 -8.41 -3.01 -22.23
C ALA A 271 -9.90 -3.20 -22.61
N GLY A 272 -10.76 -2.21 -22.32
CA GLY A 272 -12.20 -2.31 -22.45
C GLY A 272 -12.88 -2.47 -21.09
N THR A 273 -14.15 -2.90 -21.11
CA THR A 273 -14.92 -3.06 -19.87
C THR A 273 -14.50 -4.29 -19.11
N LEU A 274 -13.85 -4.09 -17.96
CA LEU A 274 -13.52 -5.13 -16.99
C LEU A 274 -14.48 -5.03 -15.80
N THR A 275 -15.33 -6.04 -15.59
CA THR A 275 -16.33 -6.07 -14.50
C THR A 275 -15.82 -6.89 -13.32
N LYS A 276 -16.18 -6.48 -12.10
CA LYS A 276 -15.72 -7.14 -10.86
C LYS A 276 -16.11 -8.62 -10.84
N GLU A 277 -17.35 -8.93 -11.17
CA GLU A 277 -17.92 -10.26 -11.01
C GLU A 277 -17.36 -11.27 -12.03
N THR A 278 -17.12 -10.81 -13.26
CA THR A 278 -16.65 -11.67 -14.36
C THR A 278 -15.14 -11.79 -14.39
N HIS A 279 -14.43 -10.66 -14.23
CA HIS A 279 -12.99 -10.57 -14.51
C HIS A 279 -12.12 -10.63 -13.26
N PHE A 280 -12.72 -10.37 -12.07
CA PHE A 280 -11.98 -10.34 -10.81
C PHE A 280 -12.68 -11.13 -9.70
N GLU A 281 -11.88 -11.60 -8.77
CA GLU A 281 -12.26 -12.10 -7.46
C GLU A 281 -11.83 -11.08 -6.41
N ILE A 282 -12.69 -10.77 -5.41
CA ILE A 282 -12.43 -9.76 -4.40
C ILE A 282 -12.67 -10.36 -3.03
N GLU A 283 -11.63 -10.35 -2.20
CA GLU A 283 -11.73 -10.56 -0.75
C GLU A 283 -11.54 -9.22 -0.05
N GLN A 284 -12.50 -8.80 0.78
CA GLN A 284 -12.44 -7.48 1.42
C GLN A 284 -13.09 -7.45 2.79
N ASP A 285 -12.55 -6.61 3.67
CA ASP A 285 -13.12 -6.20 4.94
C ASP A 285 -12.57 -4.81 5.33
N LYS A 286 -12.86 -4.30 6.54
CA LYS A 286 -12.32 -3.01 7.02
C LYS A 286 -10.78 -2.89 6.97
N ARG A 287 -10.06 -4.04 7.01
CA ARG A 287 -8.58 -4.03 7.00
C ARG A 287 -8.01 -4.06 5.59
N GLY A 288 -8.81 -3.88 4.55
CA GLY A 288 -8.35 -3.78 3.18
C GLY A 288 -8.96 -4.81 2.25
N PHE A 289 -8.27 -5.07 1.15
CA PHE A 289 -8.77 -5.98 0.12
C PHE A 289 -7.64 -6.76 -0.57
N VAL A 290 -8.03 -7.89 -1.16
CA VAL A 290 -7.28 -8.59 -2.21
C VAL A 290 -8.15 -8.64 -3.45
N LEU A 291 -7.69 -8.03 -4.53
CA LEU A 291 -8.33 -8.03 -5.85
C LEU A 291 -7.49 -8.89 -6.79
N LYS A 292 -8.02 -10.02 -7.26
CA LYS A 292 -7.33 -11.00 -8.10
C LYS A 292 -8.00 -11.13 -9.46
N ALA A 293 -7.23 -11.08 -10.53
CA ALA A 293 -7.75 -11.32 -11.87
C ALA A 293 -8.08 -12.82 -12.04
N LYS A 294 -9.32 -13.12 -12.50
CA LYS A 294 -9.75 -14.45 -12.93
C LYS A 294 -9.22 -14.75 -14.33
N SER A 295 -9.35 -16.00 -14.80
CA SER A 295 -8.95 -16.40 -16.15
C SER A 295 -9.52 -15.48 -17.24
N ALA A 296 -10.80 -15.15 -17.18
CA ALA A 296 -11.44 -14.23 -18.12
C ALA A 296 -10.82 -12.83 -18.11
N GLY A 297 -10.42 -12.32 -16.94
CA GLY A 297 -9.72 -11.04 -16.80
C GLY A 297 -8.32 -11.08 -17.40
N LEU A 298 -7.56 -12.15 -17.11
CA LEU A 298 -6.22 -12.36 -17.66
C LEU A 298 -6.25 -12.46 -19.20
N GLU A 299 -7.19 -13.21 -19.75
CA GLU A 299 -7.38 -13.37 -21.20
C GLU A 299 -7.74 -12.04 -21.88
N ALA A 300 -8.66 -11.25 -21.29
CA ALA A 300 -9.04 -9.95 -21.83
C ALA A 300 -7.85 -8.97 -21.81
N ILE A 301 -7.09 -8.92 -20.73
CA ILE A 301 -5.91 -8.07 -20.59
C ILE A 301 -4.82 -8.50 -21.58
N GLU A 302 -4.50 -9.81 -21.68
CA GLU A 302 -3.54 -10.36 -22.63
C GLU A 302 -3.90 -10.03 -24.07
N ALA A 303 -5.19 -10.21 -24.44
CA ALA A 303 -5.68 -9.91 -25.79
C ALA A 303 -5.51 -8.43 -26.14
N ALA A 304 -5.83 -7.53 -25.22
CA ALA A 304 -5.67 -6.09 -25.41
C ALA A 304 -4.19 -5.67 -25.42
N ALA A 305 -3.34 -6.31 -24.59
CA ALA A 305 -1.93 -6.00 -24.47
C ALA A 305 -1.10 -6.40 -25.70
N LYS A 306 -1.61 -7.22 -26.62
CA LYS A 306 -0.87 -7.66 -27.81
C LYS A 306 -0.24 -6.52 -28.62
N ASN A 307 -0.92 -5.41 -28.75
CA ASN A 307 -0.53 -4.33 -29.66
C ASN A 307 -0.20 -3.00 -28.97
N GLN A 308 -0.52 -2.84 -27.70
CA GLN A 308 -0.33 -1.60 -26.93
C GLN A 308 -0.19 -1.88 -25.43
N SER A 309 0.36 -0.94 -24.67
CA SER A 309 0.30 -0.99 -23.20
C SER A 309 -1.14 -0.81 -22.73
N ILE A 310 -1.50 -1.48 -21.62
CA ILE A 310 -2.83 -1.43 -21.02
C ILE A 310 -2.73 -0.77 -19.66
N THR A 311 -3.59 0.21 -19.41
CA THR A 311 -3.73 0.85 -18.11
C THR A 311 -4.96 0.31 -17.38
N ILE A 312 -4.78 -0.18 -16.16
CA ILE A 312 -5.85 -0.56 -15.24
C ILE A 312 -5.82 0.44 -14.09
N THR A 313 -6.96 1.08 -13.84
CA THR A 313 -7.12 2.03 -12.74
C THR A 313 -8.14 1.48 -11.75
N ILE A 314 -7.71 1.36 -10.49
CA ILE A 314 -8.54 0.94 -9.36
C ILE A 314 -8.71 2.16 -8.46
N THR A 315 -9.94 2.54 -8.18
CA THR A 315 -10.26 3.57 -7.18
C THR A 315 -11.04 2.96 -6.04
N TYR A 316 -10.82 3.46 -4.84
CA TYR A 316 -11.50 3.00 -3.63
C TYR A 316 -11.37 4.05 -2.52
N ASP A 317 -12.14 3.88 -1.46
CA ASP A 317 -12.24 4.81 -0.36
C ASP A 317 -11.67 4.23 0.92
N GLY A 318 -11.04 5.10 1.71
CA GLY A 318 -10.66 4.87 3.08
C GLY A 318 -11.25 5.92 4.02
N VAL A 319 -11.24 5.63 5.31
CA VAL A 319 -11.70 6.54 6.37
C VAL A 319 -10.77 6.43 7.56
N LEU A 320 -10.34 7.56 8.13
CA LEU A 320 -9.64 7.54 9.42
C LEU A 320 -10.61 7.14 10.54
N ASN A 321 -10.15 6.25 11.42
CA ASN A 321 -10.84 5.87 12.65
C ASN A 321 -10.15 6.49 13.88
N ASP A 322 -10.67 6.27 15.09
CA ASP A 322 -10.14 6.90 16.29
C ASP A 322 -8.83 6.32 16.83
N SER A 323 -8.32 5.23 16.23
CA SER A 323 -6.96 4.75 16.46
C SER A 323 -5.91 5.56 15.69
N ALA A 324 -6.32 6.53 14.86
CA ALA A 324 -5.40 7.41 14.14
C ALA A 324 -4.58 8.25 15.14
N MET A 325 -3.27 8.12 15.06
CA MET A 325 -2.35 8.89 15.90
C MET A 325 -2.31 10.34 15.42
N VAL A 326 -2.57 11.26 16.35
CA VAL A 326 -2.55 12.71 16.08
C VAL A 326 -1.11 13.15 15.72
N ASP A 327 -0.98 14.11 14.81
CA ASP A 327 0.28 14.67 14.31
C ASP A 327 1.25 13.64 13.70
N THR A 328 0.75 12.46 13.35
CA THR A 328 1.53 11.38 12.74
C THR A 328 1.06 11.12 11.32
N GLN A 329 2.01 10.98 10.38
CA GLN A 329 1.69 10.62 9.01
C GLN A 329 1.26 9.14 8.93
N ILE A 330 0.07 8.90 8.42
CA ILE A 330 -0.54 7.58 8.25
C ILE A 330 -0.46 7.20 6.77
N PRO A 331 0.44 6.26 6.40
CA PRO A 331 0.59 5.81 5.02
C PRO A 331 -0.47 4.78 4.65
N ASN A 332 -0.77 4.66 3.35
CA ASN A 332 -1.51 3.52 2.81
C ASN A 332 -0.71 2.84 1.70
N GLU A 333 -0.47 1.53 1.82
CA GLU A 333 0.32 0.73 0.90
C GLU A 333 -0.57 -0.15 0.00
N VAL A 334 -0.11 -0.40 -1.22
CA VAL A 334 -0.60 -1.48 -2.06
C VAL A 334 0.57 -2.33 -2.52
N LYS A 335 0.38 -3.65 -2.58
CA LYS A 335 1.29 -4.59 -3.22
C LYS A 335 0.65 -5.09 -4.50
N PHE A 336 1.40 -5.07 -5.58
CA PHE A 336 0.96 -5.59 -6.86
C PHE A 336 1.74 -6.84 -7.21
N HIS A 337 1.06 -7.99 -7.23
CA HIS A 337 1.62 -9.28 -7.60
C HIS A 337 1.32 -9.56 -9.06
N TYR A 338 2.33 -9.99 -9.79
CA TYR A 338 2.24 -10.29 -11.21
C TYR A 338 3.16 -11.47 -11.59
N GLY A 339 2.92 -12.07 -12.72
CA GLY A 339 3.81 -13.08 -13.27
C GLY A 339 3.12 -14.01 -14.26
N ASN A 340 3.94 -14.84 -14.94
CA ASN A 340 3.49 -15.76 -15.98
C ASN A 340 3.19 -17.17 -15.44
N ARG A 341 3.25 -17.37 -14.14
CA ARG A 341 2.85 -18.60 -13.46
C ARG A 341 1.43 -18.47 -12.91
N PRO A 342 0.56 -19.46 -13.12
CA PRO A 342 -0.76 -19.44 -12.54
C PRO A 342 -0.70 -19.56 -11.01
N ARG A 343 -1.58 -18.82 -10.32
CA ARG A 343 -1.88 -18.97 -8.90
C ARG A 343 -3.24 -19.64 -8.79
N THR A 344 -3.28 -20.79 -8.16
CA THR A 344 -4.52 -21.59 -8.02
C THR A 344 -5.09 -21.56 -6.61
N PHE A 345 -4.35 -21.06 -5.62
CA PHE A 345 -4.81 -20.95 -4.24
C PHE A 345 -5.63 -19.66 -4.03
N THR A 346 -6.53 -19.73 -3.05
CA THR A 346 -7.44 -18.66 -2.62
C THR A 346 -7.21 -18.37 -1.14
N ASN A 347 -8.02 -17.48 -0.54
CA ASN A 347 -7.91 -17.08 0.87
C ASN A 347 -6.56 -16.38 1.17
N GLU A 348 -6.15 -15.46 0.31
CA GLU A 348 -4.88 -14.77 0.44
C GLU A 348 -4.94 -13.61 1.44
N LYS A 349 -6.12 -13.26 1.92
CA LYS A 349 -6.33 -12.26 2.95
C LYS A 349 -6.36 -12.90 4.34
N PRO A 350 -5.65 -12.34 5.34
CA PRO A 350 -5.72 -12.82 6.71
C PRO A 350 -7.14 -12.92 7.25
N LYS A 351 -7.47 -14.04 7.88
CA LYS A 351 -8.81 -14.30 8.45
C LYS A 351 -8.81 -14.01 9.95
N PRO A 352 -9.91 -13.45 10.49
CA PRO A 352 -10.01 -13.15 11.91
C PRO A 352 -10.10 -14.43 12.75
N VAL A 353 -9.53 -14.37 13.94
CA VAL A 353 -9.62 -15.39 14.99
C VAL A 353 -10.19 -14.80 16.27
N THR A 354 -11.02 -15.56 16.96
CA THR A 354 -11.53 -15.22 18.29
C THR A 354 -10.73 -15.99 19.33
N PRO A 355 -9.99 -15.31 20.24
CA PRO A 355 -9.17 -15.96 21.24
C PRO A 355 -9.95 -16.94 22.10
N GLN A 356 -9.32 -18.05 22.45
CA GLN A 356 -9.88 -19.05 23.33
C GLN A 356 -9.13 -19.03 24.67
N GLU A 357 -9.86 -19.28 25.76
CA GLU A 357 -9.25 -19.38 27.08
C GLU A 357 -8.56 -20.73 27.23
N GLU A 358 -7.28 -20.69 27.60
CA GLU A 358 -6.49 -21.87 27.86
C GLU A 358 -5.52 -21.60 29.01
N GLY A 359 -5.62 -22.39 30.06
CA GLY A 359 -4.81 -22.20 31.28
C GLY A 359 -5.03 -20.85 31.97
N GLY A 360 -6.27 -20.31 31.96
CA GLY A 360 -6.63 -19.05 32.59
C GLY A 360 -6.18 -17.81 31.79
N LYS A 361 -5.78 -17.95 30.53
CA LYS A 361 -5.37 -16.86 29.64
C LYS A 361 -6.03 -17.00 28.29
N PHE A 362 -6.43 -15.89 27.70
CA PHE A 362 -6.87 -15.84 26.31
C PHE A 362 -5.66 -15.89 25.38
N LYS A 363 -5.74 -16.70 24.33
CA LYS A 363 -4.64 -16.95 23.39
C LYS A 363 -5.10 -16.81 21.93
N VAL A 364 -4.20 -16.26 21.12
CA VAL A 364 -4.22 -16.37 19.65
C VAL A 364 -3.14 -17.39 19.27
N LYS A 365 -3.51 -18.38 18.45
CA LYS A 365 -2.60 -19.41 17.97
C LYS A 365 -2.41 -19.29 16.46
N VAL A 366 -1.22 -19.66 16.00
CA VAL A 366 -0.92 -19.81 14.56
C VAL A 366 -0.48 -21.25 14.32
N ASN A 367 -1.11 -21.90 13.34
CA ASN A 367 -0.68 -23.19 12.80
C ASN A 367 -0.05 -22.93 11.40
N LYS A 368 1.28 -23.14 11.31
CA LYS A 368 2.04 -22.92 10.09
C LYS A 368 2.15 -24.17 9.25
N ARG A 369 1.79 -24.05 7.97
CA ARG A 369 1.92 -25.11 6.96
C ARG A 369 2.77 -24.65 5.79
N TRP A 370 3.41 -25.59 5.12
CA TRP A 370 4.19 -25.36 3.90
C TRP A 370 3.57 -26.21 2.78
N GLY A 371 3.31 -25.60 1.62
CA GLY A 371 2.73 -26.26 0.45
C GLY A 371 3.71 -27.18 -0.27
N ASP A 372 4.96 -27.14 0.10
CA ASP A 372 6.00 -28.08 -0.27
C ASP A 372 6.56 -28.79 0.99
N SER A 373 7.53 -29.68 0.82
CA SER A 373 8.15 -30.41 1.93
C SER A 373 9.17 -29.60 2.74
N SER A 374 9.33 -28.31 2.45
CA SER A 374 10.32 -27.45 3.14
C SER A 374 9.68 -26.75 4.34
N ASN A 375 10.04 -27.17 5.56
CA ASN A 375 9.70 -26.47 6.80
C ASN A 375 10.93 -25.94 7.53
N ASN A 376 11.96 -25.56 6.80
CA ASN A 376 13.24 -25.14 7.36
C ASN A 376 13.41 -23.61 7.45
N LYS A 377 12.36 -22.86 7.20
CA LYS A 377 12.36 -21.38 7.29
C LYS A 377 11.58 -20.92 8.53
N GLU A 378 12.03 -19.82 9.14
CA GLU A 378 11.25 -19.13 10.16
C GLU A 378 10.07 -18.40 9.53
N ALA A 379 8.91 -18.42 10.19
CA ALA A 379 7.76 -17.60 9.85
C ALA A 379 7.42 -16.68 11.04
N ILE A 380 7.24 -15.39 10.75
CA ILE A 380 6.91 -14.37 11.77
C ILE A 380 5.56 -13.79 11.43
N PHE A 381 4.67 -13.74 12.42
CA PHE A 381 3.32 -13.23 12.31
C PHE A 381 3.14 -12.01 13.19
N ASP A 382 2.79 -10.87 12.59
CA ASP A 382 2.34 -9.71 13.32
C ASP A 382 0.86 -9.88 13.67
N ILE A 383 0.51 -9.71 14.96
CA ILE A 383 -0.85 -9.88 15.46
C ILE A 383 -1.48 -8.52 15.65
N TYR A 384 -2.60 -8.29 14.97
CA TYR A 384 -3.35 -7.03 15.01
C TYR A 384 -4.75 -7.26 15.53
N GLU A 385 -5.28 -6.30 16.28
CA GLU A 385 -6.73 -6.23 16.50
C GLU A 385 -7.43 -5.93 15.19
N LYS A 386 -8.45 -6.73 14.86
CA LYS A 386 -9.15 -6.61 13.58
C LYS A 386 -9.84 -5.26 13.40
N GLU A 387 -10.51 -4.75 14.44
CA GLU A 387 -11.28 -3.51 14.33
C GLU A 387 -10.38 -2.27 14.26
N THR A 388 -9.37 -2.19 15.08
CA THR A 388 -8.52 -0.99 15.20
C THR A 388 -7.30 -1.03 14.29
N GLY A 389 -6.85 -2.20 13.86
CA GLY A 389 -5.59 -2.39 13.15
C GLY A 389 -4.34 -2.17 14.04
N VAL A 390 -4.51 -2.08 15.36
CA VAL A 390 -3.41 -1.92 16.31
C VAL A 390 -2.65 -3.23 16.44
N LYS A 391 -1.33 -3.18 16.28
CA LYS A 391 -0.46 -4.33 16.52
C LYS A 391 -0.33 -4.57 18.02
N VAL A 392 -0.68 -5.79 18.49
CA VAL A 392 -0.62 -6.19 19.90
C VAL A 392 0.57 -7.08 20.23
N GLY A 393 1.22 -7.67 19.24
CA GLY A 393 2.39 -8.51 19.45
C GLY A 393 2.84 -9.24 18.20
N GLU A 394 3.72 -10.22 18.37
CA GLU A 394 4.17 -11.10 17.29
C GLU A 394 4.25 -12.56 17.74
N ILE A 395 4.04 -13.47 16.82
CA ILE A 395 4.24 -14.91 16.98
C ILE A 395 5.37 -15.33 16.04
N ARG A 396 6.33 -16.09 16.57
CA ARG A 396 7.42 -16.70 15.79
C ARG A 396 7.23 -18.20 15.74
N VAL A 397 7.26 -18.75 14.52
CA VAL A 397 7.27 -20.19 14.29
C VAL A 397 8.66 -20.54 13.75
N SER A 398 9.44 -21.22 14.57
CA SER A 398 10.82 -21.59 14.25
C SER A 398 10.90 -22.70 13.22
N PRO A 399 12.02 -22.84 12.49
CA PRO A 399 12.25 -23.95 11.59
C PRO A 399 12.01 -25.30 12.28
N GLY A 400 11.30 -26.20 11.61
CA GLY A 400 10.95 -27.53 12.14
C GLY A 400 9.78 -27.56 13.13
N THR A 401 9.21 -26.41 13.49
CA THR A 401 7.96 -26.32 14.26
C THR A 401 6.80 -25.91 13.36
N THR A 402 5.58 -26.15 13.82
CA THR A 402 4.36 -25.84 13.07
C THR A 402 3.40 -24.93 13.82
N GLU A 403 3.68 -24.60 15.08
CA GLU A 403 2.75 -23.86 15.92
C GLU A 403 3.46 -22.75 16.70
N GLY A 404 2.71 -21.67 16.95
CA GLY A 404 3.10 -20.58 17.84
C GLY A 404 1.88 -19.96 18.50
N GLU A 405 2.07 -19.29 19.64
CA GLU A 405 0.97 -18.66 20.38
C GLU A 405 1.37 -17.30 20.98
N LEU A 406 0.37 -16.44 21.18
CA LEU A 406 0.48 -15.17 21.89
C LEU A 406 -0.65 -15.08 22.92
N SER A 407 -0.33 -14.76 24.16
CA SER A 407 -1.31 -14.50 25.23
C SER A 407 -1.20 -13.09 25.82
N GLN A 408 -0.01 -12.48 25.73
CA GLN A 408 0.19 -11.13 26.25
C GLN A 408 -0.55 -10.12 25.36
N GLY A 409 -1.34 -9.23 25.96
CA GLY A 409 -2.13 -8.23 25.24
C GLY A 409 -3.40 -8.77 24.56
N ILE A 410 -3.69 -10.07 24.69
CA ILE A 410 -4.89 -10.69 24.11
C ILE A 410 -6.05 -10.59 25.10
N ARG A 411 -7.20 -10.09 24.61
CA ARG A 411 -8.41 -9.84 25.41
C ARG A 411 -9.57 -10.74 24.96
N GLN A 412 -10.46 -11.05 25.87
CA GLN A 412 -11.70 -11.79 25.59
C GLN A 412 -12.62 -10.96 24.69
N GLY A 413 -13.27 -11.62 23.72
CA GLY A 413 -14.28 -10.99 22.87
C GLY A 413 -13.77 -10.08 21.77
N ILE A 414 -12.44 -9.89 21.69
CA ILE A 414 -11.81 -9.13 20.60
C ILE A 414 -11.35 -10.11 19.51
N GLU A 415 -11.61 -9.77 18.24
CA GLU A 415 -11.09 -10.52 17.10
C GLU A 415 -9.71 -10.01 16.70
N TYR A 416 -8.82 -10.94 16.36
CA TYR A 416 -7.46 -10.64 15.92
C TYR A 416 -7.20 -11.21 14.53
N ILE A 417 -6.25 -10.62 13.81
CA ILE A 417 -5.70 -11.16 12.56
C ILE A 417 -4.21 -11.41 12.72
N ALA A 418 -3.75 -12.57 12.23
CA ALA A 418 -2.33 -12.90 12.15
C ALA A 418 -1.85 -12.66 10.71
N VAL A 419 -0.94 -11.72 10.52
CA VAL A 419 -0.39 -11.33 9.22
C VAL A 419 1.03 -11.84 9.12
N GLU A 420 1.30 -12.75 8.20
CA GLU A 420 2.65 -13.24 7.97
C GLU A 420 3.54 -12.18 7.35
N ARG A 421 4.75 -12.01 7.88
CA ARG A 421 5.78 -11.23 7.19
C ARG A 421 6.25 -11.98 5.95
N PRO A 422 6.56 -11.27 4.83
CA PRO A 422 6.94 -11.92 3.58
C PRO A 422 8.04 -12.96 3.73
N VAL A 423 7.79 -14.16 3.24
CA VAL A 423 8.79 -15.24 3.12
C VAL A 423 9.15 -15.40 1.66
N ALA A 424 10.44 -15.23 1.33
CA ALA A 424 10.91 -15.29 -0.05
C ALA A 424 10.56 -16.62 -0.73
N GLY A 425 9.97 -16.52 -1.93
CA GLY A 425 9.54 -17.66 -2.74
C GLY A 425 8.18 -18.26 -2.35
N TYR A 426 7.44 -17.62 -1.42
CA TYR A 426 6.13 -18.10 -0.96
C TYR A 426 5.09 -17.00 -0.94
N ILE A 427 3.83 -17.42 -1.06
CA ILE A 427 2.67 -16.58 -0.88
C ILE A 427 1.73 -17.27 0.12
N PRO A 428 1.35 -16.59 1.22
CA PRO A 428 0.50 -17.18 2.22
C PRO A 428 -0.95 -17.27 1.78
N SER A 429 -1.64 -18.33 2.20
CA SER A 429 -3.11 -18.42 2.26
C SER A 429 -3.54 -18.65 3.71
N TYR A 430 -4.71 -18.11 4.05
CA TYR A 430 -5.17 -18.01 5.43
C TYR A 430 -6.51 -18.73 5.64
N GLU A 431 -6.57 -19.50 6.69
CA GLU A 431 -7.80 -20.10 7.24
C GLU A 431 -7.89 -19.78 8.73
N ALA A 432 -9.08 -19.78 9.30
CA ALA A 432 -9.28 -19.53 10.71
C ALA A 432 -10.32 -20.52 11.27
N THR A 433 -10.02 -21.04 12.46
CA THR A 433 -10.94 -21.90 13.22
C THR A 433 -10.77 -21.61 14.71
N GLY A 434 -11.83 -21.07 15.34
CA GLY A 434 -11.77 -20.66 16.74
C GLY A 434 -10.65 -19.64 16.98
N GLY A 435 -9.78 -19.89 17.95
CA GLY A 435 -8.63 -19.03 18.29
C GLY A 435 -7.37 -19.28 17.47
N THR A 436 -7.43 -20.11 16.41
CA THR A 436 -6.26 -20.52 15.63
C THR A 436 -6.35 -20.04 14.18
N ALA A 437 -5.33 -19.29 13.75
CA ALA A 437 -5.10 -18.99 12.34
C ALA A 437 -4.22 -20.10 11.73
N THR A 438 -4.68 -20.75 10.66
CA THR A 438 -3.86 -21.66 9.86
C THR A 438 -3.34 -20.94 8.65
N VAL A 439 -2.00 -20.84 8.53
CA VAL A 439 -1.34 -20.12 7.45
C VAL A 439 -0.49 -21.10 6.63
N THR A 440 -0.84 -21.24 5.35
CA THR A 440 -0.15 -22.14 4.42
C THR A 440 0.69 -21.31 3.45
N ASN A 441 2.01 -21.50 3.46
CA ASN A 441 2.91 -20.91 2.46
C ASN A 441 2.94 -21.77 1.20
N ASN A 442 2.38 -21.23 0.13
CA ASN A 442 2.37 -21.85 -1.17
C ASN A 442 3.56 -21.37 -1.98
N PRO A 443 4.38 -22.27 -2.56
CA PRO A 443 5.49 -21.87 -3.42
C PRO A 443 5.03 -20.97 -4.56
N SER A 444 5.78 -19.91 -4.82
CA SER A 444 5.48 -18.99 -5.92
C SER A 444 6.72 -18.83 -6.82
N ASP A 445 6.52 -19.14 -8.07
CA ASP A 445 7.52 -18.98 -9.13
C ASP A 445 7.41 -17.61 -9.83
N ASN A 446 6.53 -16.72 -9.34
CA ASN A 446 6.37 -15.38 -9.86
C ASN A 446 7.36 -14.40 -9.21
N PRO A 447 7.65 -13.25 -9.86
CA PRO A 447 8.48 -12.20 -9.29
C PRO A 447 7.94 -11.66 -7.96
N PRO A 448 8.78 -11.05 -7.11
CA PRO A 448 8.33 -10.34 -5.93
C PRO A 448 7.32 -9.24 -6.29
N PRO A 449 6.36 -8.94 -5.40
CA PRO A 449 5.38 -7.90 -5.66
C PRO A 449 6.01 -6.52 -5.79
N LEU A 450 5.42 -5.67 -6.61
CA LEU A 450 5.79 -4.26 -6.73
C LEU A 450 5.05 -3.46 -5.65
N THR A 451 5.79 -2.57 -4.96
CA THR A 451 5.27 -1.68 -3.93
C THR A 451 5.55 -0.23 -4.34
N PRO A 452 4.54 0.53 -4.80
CA PRO A 452 4.73 1.92 -5.17
C PRO A 452 4.86 2.84 -3.96
N ASP A 453 5.14 4.12 -4.21
CA ASP A 453 5.10 5.17 -3.20
C ASP A 453 3.73 5.20 -2.50
N LYS A 454 3.75 5.53 -1.20
CA LYS A 454 2.58 5.48 -0.32
C LYS A 454 1.99 6.87 -0.12
N PRO A 455 0.74 7.12 -0.52
CA PRO A 455 0.05 8.34 -0.13
C PRO A 455 -0.14 8.37 1.40
N LYS A 456 -0.05 9.55 1.98
CA LYS A 456 -0.10 9.73 3.43
C LYS A 456 -1.17 10.74 3.81
N VAL A 457 -1.86 10.47 4.90
CA VAL A 457 -2.78 11.41 5.55
C VAL A 457 -2.26 11.78 6.92
N ILE A 458 -2.73 12.90 7.46
CA ILE A 458 -2.43 13.37 8.82
C ILE A 458 -3.70 13.95 9.42
N THR A 459 -3.88 13.75 10.71
CA THR A 459 -4.95 14.34 11.49
C THR A 459 -4.38 15.04 12.71
N HIS A 460 -5.12 16.00 13.25
CA HIS A 460 -4.66 16.82 14.35
C HIS A 460 -5.67 16.81 15.51
N GLY A 461 -5.33 17.48 16.60
CA GLY A 461 -6.18 17.58 17.76
C GLY A 461 -5.70 18.65 18.74
N LYS A 462 -6.40 18.79 19.86
CA LYS A 462 -6.06 19.70 20.95
C LYS A 462 -6.40 19.08 22.30
N ARG A 463 -5.49 19.25 23.26
CA ARG A 463 -5.70 18.84 24.66
C ARG A 463 -6.04 20.03 25.53
N PHE A 464 -6.90 19.81 26.52
CA PHE A 464 -7.41 20.84 27.39
C PHE A 464 -7.30 20.42 28.85
N ILE A 465 -7.22 21.44 29.73
CA ILE A 465 -7.30 21.27 31.16
C ILE A 465 -8.26 22.24 31.78
N LYS A 466 -9.28 21.72 32.46
CA LYS A 466 -10.32 22.49 33.15
C LYS A 466 -9.85 22.89 34.53
N THR A 467 -9.90 24.18 34.82
CA THR A 467 -9.43 24.72 36.12
C THR A 467 -10.38 25.80 36.68
N ASP A 468 -10.14 26.17 37.94
CA ASP A 468 -10.64 27.42 38.51
C ASP A 468 -10.06 28.63 37.75
N ASN A 469 -10.42 29.85 38.11
CA ASN A 469 -10.10 31.07 37.39
C ASN A 469 -8.69 31.65 37.69
N LYS A 470 -7.77 30.86 38.28
CA LYS A 470 -6.41 31.32 38.48
C LYS A 470 -5.68 31.50 37.14
N GLU A 471 -4.79 32.48 37.08
CA GLU A 471 -4.10 32.84 35.83
C GLU A 471 -3.10 31.78 35.39
N THR A 472 -2.48 31.09 36.34
CA THR A 472 -1.45 30.04 36.06
C THR A 472 -2.02 28.66 36.32
N LEU A 473 -1.53 27.68 35.55
CA LEU A 473 -1.83 26.25 35.77
C LEU A 473 -1.33 25.73 37.12
N GLU A 474 -0.19 26.26 37.54
CA GLU A 474 0.40 25.94 38.84
C GLU A 474 -0.49 26.47 39.97
N GLY A 475 -0.85 25.61 40.88
CA GLY A 475 -1.76 25.96 41.98
C GLY A 475 -3.24 26.17 41.59
N SER A 476 -3.64 25.97 40.36
CA SER A 476 -5.05 25.92 39.95
C SER A 476 -5.71 24.65 40.41
N GLU A 477 -6.96 24.78 40.89
CA GLU A 477 -7.85 23.65 41.19
C GLU A 477 -8.26 22.97 39.88
N LYS A 478 -8.11 21.66 39.76
CA LYS A 478 -8.54 20.87 38.60
C LYS A 478 -10.00 20.47 38.78
N LEU A 479 -10.81 20.67 37.73
CA LEU A 479 -12.24 20.59 37.85
C LEU A 479 -12.83 19.43 37.05
N LEU A 480 -13.48 18.50 37.77
CA LEU A 480 -14.17 17.33 37.20
C LEU A 480 -15.59 17.70 36.73
N GLY A 481 -16.03 17.07 35.64
CA GLY A 481 -17.43 16.99 35.23
C GLY A 481 -17.95 18.20 34.50
N ALA A 482 -17.10 19.11 34.02
CA ALA A 482 -17.50 20.11 33.04
C ALA A 482 -17.79 19.40 31.69
N GLU A 483 -18.92 19.76 31.05
CA GLU A 483 -19.31 19.22 29.74
C GLU A 483 -19.13 20.29 28.67
N PHE A 484 -18.51 19.88 27.55
CA PHE A 484 -18.24 20.75 26.42
C PHE A 484 -18.76 20.15 25.11
N VAL A 485 -19.16 21.01 24.18
CA VAL A 485 -19.35 20.70 22.79
C VAL A 485 -18.34 21.49 21.93
N VAL A 486 -17.93 20.91 20.82
CA VAL A 486 -17.02 21.54 19.86
C VAL A 486 -17.80 22.09 18.70
N MET A 487 -17.45 23.28 18.24
CA MET A 487 -18.10 23.96 17.12
C MET A 487 -17.06 24.36 16.07
N ASN A 488 -17.49 24.38 14.80
CA ASN A 488 -16.74 24.98 13.71
C ASN A 488 -17.11 26.46 13.49
N ASP A 489 -16.50 27.10 12.51
CA ASP A 489 -16.75 28.50 12.11
C ASP A 489 -18.15 28.73 11.49
N GLN A 490 -18.79 27.65 10.99
CA GLN A 490 -20.16 27.68 10.49
C GLN A 490 -21.23 27.49 11.60
N ASN A 491 -20.82 27.48 12.86
CA ASN A 491 -21.69 27.21 14.04
C ASN A 491 -22.32 25.80 14.03
N GLN A 492 -21.72 24.83 13.35
CA GLN A 492 -22.11 23.44 13.44
C GLN A 492 -21.37 22.76 14.61
N TYR A 493 -21.98 21.73 15.16
CA TYR A 493 -21.48 20.98 16.31
C TYR A 493 -20.84 19.68 15.87
N LEU A 494 -19.71 19.32 16.48
CA LEU A 494 -19.04 18.04 16.29
C LEU A 494 -19.86 16.92 16.94
N ALA A 495 -20.24 15.94 16.16
CA ALA A 495 -21.05 14.81 16.61
C ALA A 495 -20.41 13.49 16.15
N LEU A 496 -20.75 12.40 16.82
CA LEU A 496 -20.43 11.06 16.33
C LEU A 496 -21.23 10.77 15.06
N LYS A 497 -20.53 10.20 14.07
CA LYS A 497 -21.18 9.68 12.88
C LYS A 497 -21.83 8.35 13.24
N THR A 498 -23.12 8.34 13.48
CA THR A 498 -23.88 7.14 13.75
C THR A 498 -24.18 6.41 12.44
N SER A 499 -23.96 5.12 12.39
CA SER A 499 -24.61 4.22 11.44
C SER A 499 -25.74 3.52 12.19
N ASP A 500 -26.76 3.04 11.49
CA ASP A 500 -27.93 2.34 12.08
C ASP A 500 -27.55 1.18 13.02
N THR A 501 -26.32 0.69 12.93
CA THR A 501 -25.77 -0.39 13.77
C THR A 501 -25.04 0.09 15.02
N LYS A 502 -24.77 1.40 15.18
CA LYS A 502 -23.93 1.94 16.27
C LYS A 502 -24.68 2.63 17.41
N ASP A 503 -25.99 2.79 17.32
CA ASP A 503 -26.77 3.42 18.38
C ASP A 503 -26.65 2.68 19.72
N GLN A 504 -26.49 1.36 19.69
CA GLN A 504 -26.31 0.55 20.90
C GLN A 504 -24.93 0.78 21.54
N GLU A 505 -23.86 0.89 20.75
CA GLU A 505 -22.53 1.19 21.22
C GLU A 505 -22.44 2.58 21.83
N VAL A 506 -23.08 3.59 21.20
CA VAL A 506 -23.17 4.95 21.74
C VAL A 506 -23.94 4.96 23.08
N GLN A 507 -25.06 4.25 23.17
CA GLN A 507 -25.80 4.12 24.43
C GLN A 507 -24.97 3.42 25.51
N ARG A 508 -24.27 2.35 25.16
CA ARG A 508 -23.38 1.62 26.08
C ARG A 508 -22.25 2.52 26.60
N TYR A 509 -21.62 3.29 25.71
CA TYR A 509 -20.60 4.25 26.14
C TYR A 509 -21.17 5.34 27.05
N ASN A 510 -22.27 5.96 26.70
CA ASN A 510 -22.90 7.01 27.52
C ASN A 510 -23.28 6.48 28.90
N GLN A 511 -23.80 5.25 29.00
CA GLN A 511 -24.11 4.65 30.30
C GLN A 511 -22.82 4.35 31.10
N ALA A 512 -21.80 3.79 30.47
CA ALA A 512 -20.52 3.49 31.13
C ALA A 512 -19.82 4.76 31.62
N GLU A 513 -19.90 5.86 30.89
CA GLU A 513 -19.37 7.16 31.28
C GLU A 513 -20.12 7.71 32.52
N GLN A 514 -21.44 7.63 32.55
CA GLN A 514 -22.24 8.05 33.72
C GLN A 514 -21.96 7.18 34.94
N ASP A 515 -21.83 5.87 34.77
CA ASP A 515 -21.48 4.94 35.84
C ASP A 515 -20.09 5.25 36.40
N TYR A 516 -19.10 5.52 35.55
CA TYR A 516 -17.77 5.95 35.94
C TYR A 516 -17.78 7.26 36.73
N LEU A 517 -18.47 8.30 36.24
CA LEU A 517 -18.59 9.60 36.93
C LEU A 517 -19.28 9.45 38.29
N THR A 518 -20.28 8.58 38.40
CA THR A 518 -20.95 8.27 39.63
C THR A 518 -20.03 7.58 40.63
N ALA A 519 -19.26 6.59 40.18
CA ALA A 519 -18.30 5.86 41.01
C ALA A 519 -17.17 6.78 41.51
N VAL A 520 -16.69 7.71 40.69
CA VAL A 520 -15.71 8.73 41.05
C VAL A 520 -16.24 9.62 42.15
N LYS A 521 -17.47 10.13 42.02
CA LYS A 521 -18.14 10.97 43.04
C LYS A 521 -18.35 10.24 44.37
N ALA A 522 -18.69 8.95 44.29
CA ALA A 522 -18.88 8.09 45.46
C ALA A 522 -17.56 7.58 46.07
N ASN A 523 -16.42 7.82 45.41
CA ASN A 523 -15.12 7.29 45.75
C ASN A 523 -15.15 5.77 45.94
N ASN A 524 -15.88 5.05 45.09
CA ASN A 524 -16.07 3.60 45.20
C ASN A 524 -16.15 2.95 43.81
N GLY A 525 -15.29 1.98 43.56
CA GLY A 525 -15.28 1.18 42.30
C GLY A 525 -14.90 1.94 41.03
N ALA A 526 -14.26 3.12 41.13
CA ALA A 526 -13.96 3.97 40.00
C ALA A 526 -13.05 3.30 38.94
N GLU A 527 -12.07 2.50 39.36
CA GLU A 527 -11.15 1.82 38.44
C GLU A 527 -11.87 0.76 37.60
N GLU A 528 -12.75 -0.05 38.20
CA GLU A 528 -13.56 -1.02 37.46
C GLU A 528 -14.47 -0.34 36.44
N LYS A 529 -15.15 0.73 36.86
CA LYS A 529 -16.05 1.50 35.98
C LYS A 529 -15.28 2.24 34.87
N LYS A 530 -14.05 2.69 35.17
CA LYS A 530 -13.15 3.26 34.16
C LYS A 530 -12.81 2.22 33.06
N ALA A 531 -12.45 0.99 33.46
CA ALA A 531 -12.14 -0.06 32.49
C ALA A 531 -13.34 -0.37 31.57
N LEU A 532 -14.56 -0.42 32.12
CA LEU A 532 -15.79 -0.63 31.35
C LEU A 532 -16.06 0.54 30.38
N ARG A 533 -15.87 1.78 30.83
CA ARG A 533 -16.01 2.98 30.01
C ARG A 533 -14.99 2.99 28.87
N ASP A 534 -13.71 2.68 29.17
CA ASP A 534 -12.64 2.68 28.19
C ASP A 534 -12.89 1.60 27.11
N ALA A 535 -13.35 0.41 27.50
CA ALA A 535 -13.74 -0.64 26.55
C ALA A 535 -14.95 -0.25 25.69
N ALA A 536 -15.94 0.44 26.26
CA ALA A 536 -17.08 0.95 25.51
C ALA A 536 -16.68 2.07 24.55
N TYR A 537 -15.73 2.92 24.93
CA TYR A 537 -15.16 3.96 24.07
C TYR A 537 -14.41 3.36 22.87
N GLU A 538 -13.57 2.36 23.09
CA GLU A 538 -12.87 1.65 22.00
C GLU A 538 -13.85 1.01 21.01
N ALA A 539 -14.95 0.45 21.50
CA ALA A 539 -15.99 -0.15 20.67
C ALA A 539 -16.72 0.85 19.77
N LEU A 540 -16.76 2.14 20.13
CA LEU A 540 -17.38 3.19 19.32
C LEU A 540 -16.72 3.33 17.95
N ASN A 541 -15.38 3.11 17.85
CA ASN A 541 -14.62 3.40 16.64
C ASN A 541 -15.03 4.76 16.06
N MET A 542 -14.80 5.83 16.85
CA MET A 542 -15.34 7.16 16.62
C MET A 542 -15.05 7.68 15.22
N GLN A 543 -16.08 8.18 14.58
CA GLN A 543 -15.98 8.99 13.37
C GLN A 543 -16.75 10.28 13.58
N TRP A 544 -16.21 11.39 13.07
CA TRP A 544 -16.83 12.70 13.23
C TRP A 544 -17.73 13.07 12.07
N GLN A 545 -18.80 13.80 12.40
CA GLN A 545 -19.63 14.55 11.48
C GLN A 545 -19.98 15.91 12.09
N TRP A 546 -20.37 16.86 11.25
CA TRP A 546 -20.86 18.16 11.68
C TRP A 546 -22.37 18.20 11.59
N VAL A 547 -23.05 18.63 12.67
CA VAL A 547 -24.53 18.73 12.79
C VAL A 547 -24.93 20.11 13.17
N SER A 548 -26.17 20.49 12.82
CA SER A 548 -26.71 21.82 13.13
C SER A 548 -27.27 21.92 14.53
N GLU A 549 -27.70 20.79 15.12
CA GLU A 549 -28.41 20.75 16.41
C GLU A 549 -27.43 20.42 17.55
N GLU A 550 -27.39 21.30 18.57
CA GLU A 550 -26.57 21.13 19.78
C GLU A 550 -26.86 19.80 20.51
N GLY A 551 -28.15 19.41 20.54
CA GLY A 551 -28.58 18.15 21.19
C GLY A 551 -28.01 16.88 20.61
N GLN A 552 -27.47 16.93 19.39
CA GLN A 552 -26.80 15.82 18.71
C GLN A 552 -25.26 15.83 18.88
N ALA A 553 -24.72 16.90 19.51
CA ALA A 553 -23.29 17.08 19.69
C ALA A 553 -22.68 16.02 20.62
N PHE A 554 -21.47 15.57 20.31
CA PHE A 554 -20.70 14.78 21.25
C PHE A 554 -20.25 15.65 22.43
N LYS A 555 -20.39 15.11 23.63
CA LYS A 555 -20.03 15.81 24.86
C LYS A 555 -18.66 15.35 25.36
N PHE A 556 -17.75 16.30 25.44
CA PHE A 556 -16.42 16.10 26.04
C PHE A 556 -16.53 16.45 27.53
N ILE A 557 -16.06 15.56 28.40
CA ILE A 557 -16.21 15.71 29.85
C ILE A 557 -14.83 15.80 30.50
N SER A 558 -14.62 16.79 31.37
CA SER A 558 -13.37 16.91 32.12
C SER A 558 -13.23 15.81 33.18
N SER A 559 -12.05 15.17 33.23
CA SER A 559 -11.70 14.12 34.18
C SER A 559 -11.46 14.67 35.62
N THR A 560 -11.15 13.75 36.55
CA THR A 560 -10.71 14.12 37.92
C THR A 560 -9.47 15.01 37.93
N GLU A 561 -8.62 14.90 36.92
CA GLU A 561 -7.46 15.78 36.73
C GLU A 561 -7.78 17.03 35.88
N GLY A 562 -9.05 17.28 35.58
CA GLY A 562 -9.51 18.36 34.72
C GLY A 562 -9.20 18.14 33.25
N LYS A 563 -8.55 17.05 32.85
CA LYS A 563 -8.13 16.78 31.47
C LYS A 563 -9.28 16.31 30.60
N PHE A 564 -9.30 16.81 29.36
CA PHE A 564 -10.07 16.25 28.25
C PHE A 564 -9.37 16.59 26.93
N GLU A 565 -9.72 15.89 25.85
CA GLU A 565 -9.05 16.05 24.56
C GLU A 565 -10.04 15.98 23.40
N VAL A 566 -9.71 16.67 22.32
CA VAL A 566 -10.41 16.61 21.03
C VAL A 566 -9.41 16.22 19.98
N LYS A 567 -9.53 15.02 19.44
CA LYS A 567 -8.63 14.47 18.41
C LYS A 567 -9.37 14.23 17.10
N GLY A 568 -8.61 14.09 16.01
CA GLY A 568 -9.16 13.71 14.73
C GLY A 568 -9.84 14.85 13.99
N LEU A 569 -9.33 16.07 14.14
CA LEU A 569 -9.79 17.24 13.41
C LEU A 569 -8.79 17.63 12.31
N LYS A 570 -9.29 18.31 11.29
CA LYS A 570 -8.46 19.03 10.32
C LYS A 570 -7.81 20.25 10.96
N GLU A 571 -6.74 20.72 10.34
CA GLU A 571 -6.18 22.02 10.64
C GLU A 571 -7.25 23.12 10.48
N GLY A 572 -7.37 23.97 11.50
CA GLY A 572 -8.36 25.06 11.51
C GLY A 572 -8.62 25.66 12.89
N THR A 573 -9.54 26.63 12.90
CA THR A 573 -10.04 27.26 14.11
C THR A 573 -11.35 26.64 14.52
N TYR A 574 -11.45 26.25 15.78
CA TYR A 574 -12.64 25.67 16.39
C TYR A 574 -12.97 26.36 17.71
N TYR A 575 -14.13 26.05 18.28
CA TYR A 575 -14.62 26.68 19.49
C TYR A 575 -15.13 25.63 20.45
N LEU A 576 -14.77 25.74 21.73
CA LEU A 576 -15.45 25.05 22.83
C LEU A 576 -16.62 25.88 23.32
N LYS A 577 -17.78 25.26 23.51
CA LYS A 577 -18.89 25.79 24.24
C LYS A 577 -19.12 24.89 25.45
N GLU A 578 -19.04 25.47 26.65
CA GLU A 578 -19.35 24.75 27.88
C GLU A 578 -20.88 24.65 28.03
N THR A 579 -21.40 23.43 28.16
CA THR A 579 -22.86 23.18 28.30
C THR A 579 -23.25 22.88 29.74
N LYS A 580 -22.27 22.49 30.58
CA LYS A 580 -22.48 22.27 32.01
C LYS A 580 -21.19 22.61 32.77
N ALA A 581 -21.32 23.50 33.75
CA ALA A 581 -20.19 23.85 34.62
C ALA A 581 -19.99 22.81 35.72
N PRO A 582 -18.74 22.68 36.26
CA PRO A 582 -18.50 21.93 37.49
C PRO A 582 -19.33 22.44 38.65
N GLU A 583 -19.59 21.57 39.62
CA GLU A 583 -20.38 21.96 40.82
C GLU A 583 -19.72 23.13 41.59
N GLY A 584 -20.49 24.16 41.89
CA GLY A 584 -20.00 25.34 42.56
C GLY A 584 -19.35 26.41 41.65
N TYR A 585 -19.37 26.20 40.34
CA TYR A 585 -18.82 27.14 39.37
C TYR A 585 -19.88 27.71 38.41
N ALA A 586 -19.65 28.93 37.95
CA ALA A 586 -20.54 29.60 37.01
C ALA A 586 -20.34 29.08 35.59
N LEU A 587 -21.44 28.85 34.86
CA LEU A 587 -21.41 28.49 33.45
C LEU A 587 -21.04 29.73 32.60
N PRO A 588 -19.94 29.69 31.81
CA PRO A 588 -19.59 30.76 30.89
C PRO A 588 -20.59 30.84 29.73
N SER A 589 -20.89 32.04 29.27
CA SER A 589 -21.75 32.26 28.09
C SER A 589 -20.92 32.31 26.77
N GLU A 590 -19.63 32.56 26.86
CA GLU A 590 -18.77 32.79 25.73
C GLU A 590 -18.14 31.48 25.21
N LYS A 591 -17.97 31.41 23.90
CA LYS A 591 -17.22 30.32 23.25
C LYS A 591 -15.72 30.53 23.41
N ILE A 592 -14.99 29.48 23.63
CA ILE A 592 -13.53 29.50 23.81
C ILE A 592 -12.87 29.06 22.50
N PRO A 593 -12.15 29.95 21.77
CA PRO A 593 -11.49 29.57 20.54
C PRO A 593 -10.28 28.69 20.81
N PHE A 594 -9.98 27.77 19.90
CA PHE A 594 -8.76 27.01 19.89
C PHE A 594 -8.31 26.70 18.46
N GLN A 595 -7.00 26.59 18.29
CA GLN A 595 -6.36 26.25 17.01
C GLN A 595 -5.98 24.78 17.00
N VAL A 596 -6.25 24.13 15.87
CA VAL A 596 -5.83 22.76 15.56
C VAL A 596 -4.91 22.81 14.35
N GLY A 597 -3.79 22.11 14.38
CA GLY A 597 -2.81 22.06 13.32
C GLY A 597 -1.50 21.44 13.80
N PRO A 598 -0.43 21.53 13.02
CA PRO A 598 0.87 20.98 13.39
C PRO A 598 1.32 21.45 14.79
N ASN A 599 1.68 20.49 15.64
CA ASN A 599 2.08 20.71 17.04
C ASN A 599 0.98 21.24 17.99
N SER A 600 -0.29 21.32 17.58
CA SER A 600 -1.38 21.76 18.45
C SER A 600 -1.70 20.76 19.58
N TRP A 601 -1.34 19.50 19.40
CA TRP A 601 -1.48 18.44 20.39
C TRP A 601 -0.45 18.56 21.54
N GLY A 602 0.75 19.03 21.24
CA GLY A 602 1.88 19.06 22.14
C GLY A 602 2.59 17.70 22.28
N SER A 603 3.74 17.69 22.97
CA SER A 603 4.56 16.50 23.20
C SER A 603 4.53 16.07 24.66
N GLY A 604 4.45 14.76 24.92
CA GLY A 604 4.47 14.19 26.26
C GLY A 604 3.18 14.38 27.05
N GLU A 605 3.16 13.80 28.25
CA GLU A 605 2.00 13.77 29.15
C GLU A 605 2.04 14.86 30.25
N GLU A 606 3.09 15.67 30.29
CA GLU A 606 3.24 16.72 31.26
C GLU A 606 2.18 17.82 31.09
N VAL A 607 1.50 18.17 32.18
CA VAL A 607 0.49 19.22 32.22
C VAL A 607 1.14 20.58 32.27
N ASN A 608 1.31 21.21 31.13
CA ASN A 608 1.80 22.59 30.98
C ASN A 608 1.04 23.33 29.88
N THR A 609 1.24 24.63 29.76
CA THR A 609 0.54 25.48 28.78
C THR A 609 0.89 25.20 27.33
N THR A 610 2.00 24.50 27.07
CA THR A 610 2.38 24.08 25.71
C THR A 610 1.55 22.86 25.27
N ASN A 611 1.35 21.91 26.17
CA ASN A 611 0.65 20.65 25.87
C ASN A 611 -0.88 20.77 26.06
N PHE A 612 -1.32 21.63 26.98
CA PHE A 612 -2.74 21.75 27.32
C PHE A 612 -3.22 23.21 27.29
N GLN A 613 -4.34 23.47 26.65
CA GLN A 613 -5.02 24.75 26.73
C GLN A 613 -5.85 24.82 28.02
N GLN A 614 -5.58 25.82 28.86
CA GLN A 614 -6.34 26.05 30.11
C GLN A 614 -7.74 26.58 29.82
N VAL A 615 -8.76 25.97 30.40
CA VAL A 615 -10.16 26.39 30.34
C VAL A 615 -10.63 26.74 31.76
N LYS A 616 -10.97 27.99 31.99
CA LYS A 616 -11.20 28.55 33.33
C LYS A 616 -12.70 28.73 33.66
N ASN A 617 -13.12 28.44 34.91
CA ASN A 617 -14.40 28.86 35.43
C ASN A 617 -14.26 29.66 36.74
N LYS A 618 -15.17 30.60 36.92
CA LYS A 618 -15.26 31.38 38.16
C LYS A 618 -16.13 30.64 39.18
N LYS A 619 -15.66 30.58 40.41
CA LYS A 619 -16.45 30.07 41.54
C LYS A 619 -17.69 30.94 41.76
N ILE A 620 -18.84 30.34 42.01
CA ILE A 620 -20.04 31.07 42.39
C ILE A 620 -19.82 31.65 43.78
N THR A 621 -19.65 32.97 43.86
CA THR A 621 -19.63 33.68 45.13
C THR A 621 -21.00 34.26 45.35
N ILE A 622 -21.76 33.70 46.28
CA ILE A 622 -22.95 34.32 46.75
C ILE A 622 -22.52 35.50 47.63
N PRO A 623 -22.84 36.76 47.29
CA PRO A 623 -22.53 37.87 48.18
C PRO A 623 -23.20 37.58 49.54
N GLN A 624 -22.43 37.53 50.61
CA GLN A 624 -23.00 37.50 51.95
C GLN A 624 -23.69 38.83 52.22
N THR A 625 -24.91 38.95 51.73
CA THR A 625 -25.76 40.13 52.00
C THR A 625 -26.30 40.17 53.45
N GLY A 626 -25.89 39.21 54.30
CA GLY A 626 -26.25 39.12 55.71
C GLY A 626 -25.21 39.63 56.71
N GLY A 627 -24.10 40.26 56.23
CA GLY A 627 -23.08 40.84 57.12
C GLY A 627 -23.52 42.12 57.81
N ILE A 628 -22.58 42.92 58.21
CA ILE A 628 -22.71 44.15 59.04
C ILE A 628 -23.88 45.08 58.65
N GLY A 629 -24.30 45.09 57.37
CA GLY A 629 -25.40 45.96 56.88
C GLY A 629 -26.77 45.65 57.53
N THR A 630 -27.17 44.40 57.64
CA THR A 630 -28.44 44.00 58.29
C THR A 630 -28.43 44.32 59.79
N LEU A 631 -27.29 44.18 60.44
CA LEU A 631 -27.11 44.47 61.84
C LEU A 631 -27.23 46.01 62.09
N VAL A 632 -26.62 46.81 61.21
CA VAL A 632 -26.69 48.26 61.24
C VAL A 632 -28.15 48.75 61.02
N PHE A 633 -28.85 48.24 60.01
CA PHE A 633 -30.20 48.58 59.72
C PHE A 633 -31.18 48.14 60.84
N THR A 634 -30.92 46.96 61.46
CA THR A 634 -31.71 46.51 62.61
C THR A 634 -31.48 47.39 63.82
N VAL A 635 -30.23 47.73 64.13
CA VAL A 635 -29.94 48.65 65.28
C VAL A 635 -30.48 50.05 65.04
N VAL A 636 -30.35 50.62 63.85
CA VAL A 636 -30.95 51.92 63.51
C VAL A 636 -32.46 51.87 63.54
N GLY A 637 -33.06 50.83 62.98
CA GLY A 637 -34.53 50.69 63.04
C GLY A 637 -35.09 50.54 64.46
N LEU A 638 -34.47 49.77 65.31
CA LEU A 638 -34.85 49.63 66.73
C LEU A 638 -34.63 50.93 67.50
N SER A 639 -33.56 51.67 67.22
CA SER A 639 -33.27 52.95 67.82
C SER A 639 -34.36 53.99 67.44
N VAL A 640 -34.74 54.05 66.17
CA VAL A 640 -35.82 54.94 65.68
C VAL A 640 -37.14 54.60 66.31
N MET A 641 -37.48 53.29 66.43
CA MET A 641 -38.69 52.83 67.09
C MET A 641 -38.72 53.20 68.62
N ALA A 642 -37.58 53.06 69.30
CA ALA A 642 -37.44 53.42 70.69
C ALA A 642 -37.61 54.94 70.88
N PHE A 643 -36.98 55.76 70.01
CA PHE A 643 -37.16 57.20 70.01
C PHE A 643 -38.62 57.63 69.73
N ALA A 644 -39.29 57.02 68.75
CA ALA A 644 -40.65 57.26 68.43
C ALA A 644 -41.59 56.91 69.63
N TYR A 645 -41.34 55.79 70.30
CA TYR A 645 -42.08 55.36 71.50
C TYR A 645 -41.89 56.33 72.68
N ILE A 646 -40.63 56.76 72.91
CA ILE A 646 -40.36 57.74 73.96
C ILE A 646 -41.02 59.07 73.61
N ALA A 647 -40.99 59.54 72.39
CA ALA A 647 -41.67 60.79 71.96
C ALA A 647 -43.19 60.68 72.06
N MET A 648 -43.82 59.54 71.72
CA MET A 648 -45.26 59.29 71.94
C MET A 648 -45.59 59.28 73.40
N LYS A 649 -44.83 58.69 74.28
CA LYS A 649 -45.03 58.66 75.71
C LYS A 649 -44.91 60.03 76.34
N LYS A 650 -43.96 60.85 75.84
CA LYS A 650 -43.80 62.24 76.27
C LYS A 650 -45.01 63.10 75.89
N ARG A 651 -45.56 62.97 74.69
CA ARG A 651 -46.77 63.63 74.26
C ARG A 651 -48.02 63.22 75.10
N GLN A 652 -48.15 61.93 75.38
CA GLN A 652 -49.23 61.45 76.26
C GLN A 652 -49.12 61.95 77.71
N ALA A 653 -47.92 62.30 78.18
CA ALA A 653 -47.72 62.90 79.52
C ALA A 653 -47.85 64.42 79.53
N GLU A 654 -47.87 65.09 78.38
CA GLU A 654 -48.13 66.56 78.24
C GLU A 654 -49.59 66.85 77.98
N ASP A 655 -50.41 65.86 77.56
CA ASP A 655 -51.84 65.94 77.32
C ASP A 655 -52.68 65.41 78.49
N ALA A 656 -52.04 64.98 79.63
CA ALA A 656 -52.72 64.57 80.90
C ALA A 656 -52.46 65.61 81.99
#